data_e458ac53302715bf939ba50d1d0f4a7e
#
_entry.id   e458ac53302715bf939ba50d1d0f4a7e
#
_cell.length_a   1.000
_cell.length_b   1.000
_cell.length_c   1.000
_cell.angle_alpha   90.00
_cell.angle_beta   90.00
_cell.angle_gamma   90.00
#
_symmetry.space_group_name_H-M   'P 1'
#
loop_
_entity.id
_entity.type
_entity.pdbx_description
1 polymer ?
#
loop_
_entity_poly.entity_id
_entity_poly.type
_entity_poly.pdbx_seq_one_letter_code
_entity_poly.pdbx_strand_id
1 'polypeptide(L)'
;STYTGLGPDVTRAKGQTLSSSGVASASNLPSRIRAEGQTFAVKMGPAAVAELYSPPRVTAALPRPVCGQQLHRSGLVAGSTFDLHADVAGVAWDFTQPGDRRRALERIRAEKPFLVVGSPPCTMFSRLQVNLNSKKIGKVEWERRRREAEVLLTFAAVIYKLQVLSGRHFLHEHPAGATSWTHPAIVQLRARDGVGTVVAHQCEFGLKTSADGGGWAPAMKPTRFMSSSPAVLEALSRRCQGGHVHAPLLGGTRARDAAVYPPGLCKAIAQGASEQLRRDCRAQGAPGLHAVRPASAAEVHCGAPQGRTKNEDDELALWSVEVRATYDEITGAVLPPALVQQARAEEVKFMLDWGVWERALISNCWKETGKAPIGSKWVDVNKGDATKPLIRSRFVVKEIATYKSDDFFAATPPLESFRLLLSLAASDPNDIKIEVLDARKAHLHAFADRTVFTQLPPEEAAPGYCARLVRCLYGTRDAPKRWEAFLAEQLVALGFAKGRASPCCYYHAQLQVRCIVHGDDFVLSGSATALDAVKAGMHERFLLKELGRLGGGQGELKELRVLNRVIRWTPAGLKYEADPRHAEILVRGVAGAERALSAPGTHSKDFESPGEAELPDSIARLFRSFAARANYLALDRPDLSQATKELCRRMSAPRAADLVALMRVARYLVGAPRVVYEYPWQRSTVLRAFSDSDFAGCVATRLSTSGGAALHGAHLLKHWASTQKKITLSSGEAELGAVVKSFSEVLGLQSVARDLGVELRPEVHADSSAAIGICNRCGIGKVRHLAVAQLWVQDFVRSKACRLHKVLGTENPADLMTKPLPRAEHDAHLARLRPSPAEVRAHTAPPAPAPVHPP
;
A
#
# COMPACT_ATOMS: atom_id res chain seq x y z
N SER A 1 26.11 -29.91 28.25
CA SER A 1 26.36 -29.41 29.59
C SER A 1 25.53 -28.16 29.84
N THR A 2 24.32 -28.38 30.32
CA THR A 2 23.79 -28.13 31.67
C THR A 2 24.27 -26.83 32.31
N TYR A 3 23.37 -25.90 32.47
CA TYR A 3 23.19 -25.20 33.73
C TYR A 3 21.74 -24.77 33.89
N THR A 4 21.22 -25.25 34.99
CA THR A 4 19.96 -25.09 35.68
C THR A 4 19.89 -23.76 36.46
N GLY A 5 18.68 -23.23 36.65
CA GLY A 5 18.15 -22.89 37.96
C GLY A 5 17.86 -21.42 38.22
N LEU A 6 16.69 -21.09 38.48
CA LEU A 6 15.98 -20.75 39.72
C LEU A 6 14.95 -19.63 39.51
N GLY A 7 13.71 -19.93 39.77
CA GLY A 7 12.69 -18.92 40.08
C GLY A 7 12.77 -18.51 41.57
N PRO A 8 11.92 -17.61 42.00
CA PRO A 8 10.90 -18.01 42.98
C PRO A 8 9.50 -17.43 42.73
N ASP A 9 8.54 -18.23 42.89
CA ASP A 9 7.42 -18.29 43.87
C ASP A 9 7.12 -17.02 44.68
N VAL A 10 5.83 -16.67 44.77
CA VAL A 10 5.07 -16.39 46.03
C VAL A 10 3.55 -16.35 45.73
N THR A 11 2.81 -17.38 46.12
CA THR A 11 1.63 -17.51 47.04
C THR A 11 0.38 -16.62 46.76
N ARG A 12 -0.78 -17.15 46.37
CA ARG A 12 -1.84 -17.93 47.04
C ARG A 12 -2.55 -17.25 48.21
N ALA A 13 -3.84 -16.94 48.06
CA ALA A 13 -4.93 -17.09 49.03
C ALA A 13 -6.28 -17.03 48.29
N LYS A 14 -7.03 -18.12 48.19
CA LYS A 14 -8.20 -18.56 48.95
C LYS A 14 -9.27 -17.45 49.03
N GLY A 15 -10.47 -17.55 48.56
CA GLY A 15 -11.43 -18.65 48.45
C GLY A 15 -12.66 -18.33 49.33
N GLN A 16 -13.83 -18.34 48.76
CA GLN A 16 -15.04 -18.84 49.43
C GLN A 16 -16.24 -18.89 48.48
N THR A 17 -16.79 -20.02 48.39
CA THR A 17 -18.07 -20.47 47.88
C THR A 17 -19.23 -20.18 48.79
N LEU A 18 -20.45 -20.00 48.26
CA LEU A 18 -21.75 -20.39 48.77
C LEU A 18 -22.77 -20.22 47.64
N SER A 19 -23.27 -21.23 47.04
CA SER A 19 -24.38 -22.17 47.25
C SER A 19 -25.77 -21.52 47.25
N SER A 20 -26.50 -21.81 46.19
CA SER A 20 -27.69 -22.61 45.97
C SER A 20 -29.06 -22.09 46.40
N SER A 21 -29.96 -22.35 45.50
CA SER A 21 -31.35 -22.84 45.65
C SER A 21 -32.50 -21.82 45.46
N GLY A 22 -33.47 -22.24 44.66
CA GLY A 22 -34.82 -21.76 44.68
C GLY A 22 -35.60 -21.91 43.36
N VAL A 23 -36.06 -23.14 43.08
CA VAL A 23 -37.06 -23.50 42.04
C VAL A 23 -38.45 -23.26 42.59
N ALA A 24 -39.38 -22.66 41.82
CA ALA A 24 -40.83 -22.93 41.87
C ALA A 24 -41.51 -22.27 40.66
N SER A 25 -41.96 -22.94 39.76
CA SER A 25 -43.15 -23.61 39.17
C SER A 25 -44.40 -22.74 39.20
N ALA A 26 -44.85 -22.49 37.94
CA ALA A 26 -46.12 -22.71 37.25
C ALA A 26 -47.49 -22.23 37.86
N SER A 27 -48.30 -21.80 36.93
CA SER A 27 -49.74 -21.93 36.73
C SER A 27 -50.64 -20.82 37.23
N ASN A 28 -51.34 -20.18 36.38
CA ASN A 28 -52.79 -20.30 36.06
C ASN A 28 -53.36 -19.07 35.37
N LEU A 29 -53.91 -19.33 34.19
CA LEU A 29 -54.99 -18.56 33.54
C LEU A 29 -56.30 -18.71 34.31
N PRO A 30 -57.37 -17.85 34.21
CA PRO A 30 -58.17 -17.77 33.00
C PRO A 30 -58.86 -16.41 32.67
N SER A 31 -59.09 -16.29 31.33
CA SER A 31 -60.27 -15.75 30.63
C SER A 31 -61.34 -14.85 31.24
N ARG A 32 -61.71 -13.74 30.58
CA ARG A 32 -62.97 -13.45 29.92
C ARG A 32 -63.10 -11.98 29.47
N ILE A 33 -63.20 -11.73 28.19
CA ILE A 33 -64.19 -11.07 27.34
C ILE A 33 -65.01 -9.93 28.02
N ARG A 34 -64.87 -8.72 27.50
CA ARG A 34 -66.00 -7.94 26.95
C ARG A 34 -65.52 -6.80 26.06
N ALA A 35 -66.16 -6.70 24.93
CA ALA A 35 -66.05 -5.68 23.91
C ALA A 35 -66.78 -4.39 24.30
N GLU A 36 -66.28 -3.30 23.75
CA GLU A 36 -67.01 -2.22 23.05
C GLU A 36 -66.39 -0.88 23.36
N GLY A 37 -66.11 -0.12 22.30
CA GLY A 37 -65.65 1.26 22.38
C GLY A 37 -64.52 1.55 21.39
N GLN A 38 -64.79 1.47 20.07
CA GLN A 38 -63.92 1.96 19.04
C GLN A 38 -63.73 3.49 19.15
N THR A 39 -62.58 3.91 19.65
CA THR A 39 -62.06 5.24 19.31
C THR A 39 -60.69 5.00 18.67
N PHE A 40 -60.61 5.29 17.38
CA PHE A 40 -59.36 5.25 16.62
C PHE A 40 -58.39 6.31 17.16
N ALA A 41 -57.56 5.94 18.11
CA ALA A 41 -56.37 6.70 18.45
C ALA A 41 -55.23 6.20 17.59
N VAL A 42 -54.81 6.98 16.62
CA VAL A 42 -53.62 6.74 15.80
C VAL A 42 -52.41 6.75 16.74
N LYS A 43 -51.87 5.59 17.01
CA LYS A 43 -50.66 5.42 17.84
C LYS A 43 -49.42 5.62 16.97
N MET A 44 -48.74 6.75 17.12
CA MET A 44 -47.45 7.03 16.51
C MET A 44 -46.33 6.36 17.29
N GLY A 45 -45.58 5.46 16.64
CA GLY A 45 -44.36 4.87 17.18
C GLY A 45 -43.23 5.91 17.37
N PRO A 46 -42.20 5.62 18.12
CA PRO A 46 -41.12 6.57 18.39
C PRO A 46 -40.39 6.91 17.07
N ALA A 47 -40.24 8.20 16.79
CA ALA A 47 -39.54 8.70 15.60
C ALA A 47 -38.03 8.55 15.77
N ALA A 48 -37.37 7.71 14.97
CA ALA A 48 -35.95 7.45 15.06
C ALA A 48 -35.08 8.55 14.41
N VAL A 49 -33.93 8.84 15.02
CA VAL A 49 -32.89 9.72 14.45
C VAL A 49 -31.67 8.83 14.15
N ALA A 50 -31.21 8.81 12.89
CA ALA A 50 -30.01 8.06 12.45
C ALA A 50 -28.86 8.99 12.16
N GLU A 51 -27.62 8.51 12.34
CA GLU A 51 -26.39 9.25 12.04
C GLU A 51 -25.52 8.54 11.00
N LEU A 52 -25.01 9.32 10.03
CA LEU A 52 -24.09 8.87 8.98
C LEU A 52 -22.72 9.51 9.16
N TYR A 53 -21.64 8.75 9.00
CA TYR A 53 -20.23 9.18 9.13
C TYR A 53 -19.92 9.68 10.54
N SER A 54 -20.57 9.15 11.53
CA SER A 54 -20.43 9.60 12.91
C SER A 54 -20.69 8.44 13.88
N PRO A 55 -19.85 8.27 14.90
CA PRO A 55 -20.25 7.49 16.06
C PRO A 55 -21.46 8.16 16.74
N PRO A 56 -22.17 7.49 17.65
CA PRO A 56 -23.32 8.07 18.33
C PRO A 56 -22.98 9.41 18.98
N ARG A 57 -23.56 10.49 18.50
CA ARG A 57 -23.39 11.86 19.04
C ARG A 57 -24.73 12.49 19.32
N VAL A 58 -25.55 12.71 18.30
CA VAL A 58 -26.92 13.16 18.43
C VAL A 58 -27.78 12.04 19.00
N THR A 59 -27.60 10.82 18.50
CA THR A 59 -28.28 9.61 18.99
C THR A 59 -27.92 9.28 20.43
N ALA A 60 -26.67 9.57 20.88
CA ALA A 60 -26.27 9.40 22.27
C ALA A 60 -27.03 10.33 23.25
N ALA A 61 -27.56 11.44 22.76
CA ALA A 61 -28.37 12.38 23.52
C ALA A 61 -29.87 11.99 23.57
N LEU A 62 -30.26 10.93 22.87
CA LEU A 62 -31.64 10.45 22.75
C LEU A 62 -31.80 9.12 23.52
N PRO A 63 -33.02 8.82 24.04
CA PRO A 63 -33.33 7.57 24.67
C PRO A 63 -33.24 6.43 23.66
N ARG A 64 -32.69 5.28 24.07
CA ARG A 64 -32.70 4.05 23.28
C ARG A 64 -34.11 3.45 23.28
N PRO A 65 -34.59 2.86 22.18
CA PRO A 65 -35.84 2.14 22.16
C PRO A 65 -35.72 0.88 23.05
N VAL A 66 -36.34 0.90 24.20
CA VAL A 66 -36.46 -0.28 25.09
C VAL A 66 -37.92 -0.73 25.04
N CYS A 67 -38.11 -2.01 24.76
CA CYS A 67 -39.45 -2.61 24.71
C CYS A 67 -40.15 -2.42 26.06
N GLY A 68 -41.29 -1.72 26.08
CA GLY A 68 -42.14 -1.53 27.28
C GLY A 68 -41.93 -0.24 28.12
N GLN A 69 -40.99 0.65 27.74
CA GLN A 69 -40.80 1.92 28.45
C GLN A 69 -41.56 3.09 27.85
N GLN A 70 -42.00 4.01 28.70
CA GLN A 70 -42.70 5.25 28.28
C GLN A 70 -41.83 6.11 27.39
N LEU A 71 -42.42 6.64 26.32
CA LEU A 71 -41.80 7.61 25.42
C LEU A 71 -41.26 8.81 26.17
N HIS A 72 -40.00 9.14 25.94
CA HIS A 72 -39.38 10.38 26.41
C HIS A 72 -40.18 11.58 25.91
N ARG A 73 -40.23 12.68 26.67
CA ARG A 73 -40.97 13.92 26.34
C ARG A 73 -40.71 14.50 24.96
N SER A 74 -39.63 14.10 24.28
CA SER A 74 -39.25 14.55 22.95
C SER A 74 -39.97 13.80 21.82
N GLY A 75 -40.52 12.61 22.04
CA GLY A 75 -41.10 11.77 20.99
C GLY A 75 -40.05 11.13 20.08
N LEU A 76 -38.76 11.41 20.30
CA LEU A 76 -37.63 10.90 19.50
C LEU A 76 -36.89 9.77 20.19
N VAL A 77 -36.34 8.84 19.41
CA VAL A 77 -35.49 7.75 19.89
C VAL A 77 -34.19 7.68 19.07
N ALA A 78 -33.15 7.08 19.67
CA ALA A 78 -31.93 6.78 18.96
C ALA A 78 -32.15 5.67 17.93
N GLY A 79 -31.80 5.96 16.66
CA GLY A 79 -31.76 5.00 15.55
C GLY A 79 -30.34 4.49 15.27
N SER A 80 -30.15 3.93 14.09
CA SER A 80 -28.87 3.40 13.66
C SER A 80 -27.80 4.48 13.47
N THR A 81 -26.57 4.11 13.81
CA THR A 81 -25.37 4.90 13.53
C THR A 81 -24.46 4.14 12.56
N PHE A 82 -23.88 4.87 11.61
CA PHE A 82 -23.09 4.32 10.53
C PHE A 82 -21.72 5.02 10.50
N ASP A 83 -20.71 4.40 11.09
CA ASP A 83 -19.35 4.94 11.19
C ASP A 83 -18.30 3.91 10.75
N LEU A 84 -17.11 4.38 10.37
CA LEU A 84 -15.93 3.53 10.09
C LEU A 84 -15.49 2.71 11.30
N HIS A 85 -15.74 3.19 12.49
CA HIS A 85 -15.52 2.45 13.73
C HIS A 85 -16.74 1.59 14.03
N ALA A 86 -16.49 0.36 14.52
CA ALA A 86 -17.55 -0.57 14.82
C ALA A 86 -18.61 0.05 15.75
N ASP A 87 -19.88 -0.11 15.38
CA ASP A 87 -21.02 0.27 16.20
C ASP A 87 -21.15 -0.63 17.46
N VAL A 88 -22.17 -0.43 18.26
CA VAL A 88 -22.45 -1.23 19.47
C VAL A 88 -22.67 -2.71 19.14
N ALA A 89 -23.03 -3.03 17.89
CA ALA A 89 -23.18 -4.40 17.41
C ALA A 89 -21.91 -4.95 16.74
N GLY A 90 -20.78 -4.23 16.82
CA GLY A 90 -19.50 -4.64 16.24
C GLY A 90 -19.40 -4.46 14.73
N VAL A 91 -20.31 -3.70 14.10
CA VAL A 91 -20.34 -3.48 12.64
C VAL A 91 -19.67 -2.15 12.30
N ALA A 92 -18.60 -2.21 11.51
CA ALA A 92 -17.98 -1.03 10.90
C ALA A 92 -18.55 -0.78 9.51
N TRP A 93 -18.68 0.50 9.11
CA TRP A 93 -19.29 0.93 7.86
C TRP A 93 -18.31 1.73 7.01
N ASP A 94 -17.65 1.07 6.07
CA ASP A 94 -16.78 1.74 5.10
C ASP A 94 -17.57 2.09 3.83
N PHE A 95 -18.06 3.31 3.77
CA PHE A 95 -18.86 3.78 2.61
C PHE A 95 -18.03 4.05 1.34
N THR A 96 -16.72 3.84 1.35
CA THR A 96 -15.95 3.69 0.11
C THR A 96 -16.29 2.37 -0.57
N GLN A 97 -16.81 1.37 0.19
CA GLN A 97 -17.19 0.06 -0.31
C GLN A 97 -18.65 0.03 -0.78
N PRO A 98 -18.93 -0.41 -2.02
CA PRO A 98 -20.30 -0.48 -2.55
C PRO A 98 -21.24 -1.37 -1.72
N GLY A 99 -20.72 -2.46 -1.15
CA GLY A 99 -21.48 -3.38 -0.31
C GLY A 99 -22.03 -2.70 0.94
N ASP A 100 -21.20 -1.88 1.61
CA ASP A 100 -21.60 -1.18 2.82
C ASP A 100 -22.61 -0.07 2.53
N ARG A 101 -22.47 0.64 1.40
CA ARG A 101 -23.48 1.60 0.94
C ARG A 101 -24.83 0.96 0.70
N ARG A 102 -24.86 -0.23 0.07
CA ARG A 102 -26.10 -1.00 -0.16
C ARG A 102 -26.76 -1.40 1.15
N ARG A 103 -25.99 -2.05 2.04
CA ARG A 103 -26.50 -2.48 3.36
C ARG A 103 -27.04 -1.30 4.19
N ALA A 104 -26.34 -0.17 4.18
CA ALA A 104 -26.80 1.03 4.90
C ALA A 104 -28.07 1.59 4.29
N LEU A 105 -28.18 1.63 2.97
CA LEU A 105 -29.38 2.09 2.28
C LEU A 105 -30.58 1.17 2.57
N GLU A 106 -30.39 -0.15 2.54
CA GLU A 106 -31.40 -1.14 2.92
C GLU A 106 -31.85 -0.96 4.38
N ARG A 107 -30.91 -0.76 5.30
CA ARG A 107 -31.21 -0.51 6.71
C ARG A 107 -31.98 0.78 6.92
N ILE A 108 -31.61 1.87 6.27
CA ILE A 108 -32.34 3.15 6.34
C ILE A 108 -33.73 3.03 5.73
N ARG A 109 -33.91 2.26 4.65
CA ARG A 109 -35.22 1.97 4.07
C ARG A 109 -36.10 1.14 5.01
N ALA A 110 -35.52 0.18 5.72
CA ALA A 110 -36.24 -0.64 6.70
C ALA A 110 -36.58 0.14 7.98
N GLU A 111 -35.64 0.90 8.51
CA GLU A 111 -35.76 1.66 9.76
C GLU A 111 -36.63 2.93 9.58
N LYS A 112 -36.64 3.50 8.38
CA LYS A 112 -37.42 4.73 8.03
C LYS A 112 -37.20 5.87 9.05
N PRO A 113 -35.94 6.26 9.35
CA PRO A 113 -35.68 7.26 10.37
C PRO A 113 -36.39 8.59 10.05
N PHE A 114 -36.94 9.24 11.06
CA PHE A 114 -37.56 10.54 10.94
C PHE A 114 -36.56 11.62 10.49
N LEU A 115 -35.36 11.57 11.06
CA LEU A 115 -34.26 12.48 10.71
C LEU A 115 -32.99 11.66 10.49
N VAL A 116 -32.28 11.93 9.39
CA VAL A 116 -30.92 11.45 9.16
C VAL A 116 -29.95 12.62 9.29
N VAL A 117 -29.00 12.52 10.20
CA VAL A 117 -27.92 13.50 10.38
C VAL A 117 -26.66 12.97 9.70
N GLY A 118 -26.07 13.71 8.76
CA GLY A 118 -24.89 13.26 8.04
C GLY A 118 -23.78 14.31 8.01
N SER A 119 -22.57 13.84 8.33
CA SER A 119 -21.33 14.63 8.35
C SER A 119 -20.24 13.91 7.55
N PRO A 120 -20.36 13.82 6.22
CA PRO A 120 -19.33 13.16 5.42
C PRO A 120 -17.96 13.84 5.61
N PRO A 121 -16.85 13.12 5.46
CA PRO A 121 -15.51 13.67 5.67
C PRO A 121 -15.25 14.93 4.84
N CYS A 122 -15.01 16.06 5.51
CA CYS A 122 -14.85 17.37 4.88
C CYS A 122 -13.40 17.71 4.49
N THR A 123 -12.44 16.87 4.82
CA THR A 123 -10.99 17.14 4.66
C THR A 123 -10.62 17.53 3.24
N MET A 124 -11.12 16.80 2.24
CA MET A 124 -10.80 17.04 0.82
C MET A 124 -11.56 18.23 0.22
N PHE A 125 -12.54 18.77 0.92
CA PHE A 125 -13.36 19.92 0.51
C PHE A 125 -13.01 21.20 1.28
N SER A 126 -12.15 21.14 2.27
CA SER A 126 -11.71 22.31 3.03
C SER A 126 -10.76 23.15 2.19
N ARG A 127 -11.06 24.45 2.03
CA ARG A 127 -10.18 25.39 1.30
C ARG A 127 -8.76 25.44 1.88
N LEU A 128 -8.63 25.34 3.20
CA LEU A 128 -7.34 25.33 3.87
C LEU A 128 -6.54 24.07 3.48
N GLN A 129 -7.19 22.91 3.44
CA GLN A 129 -6.58 21.65 3.05
C GLN A 129 -6.24 21.61 1.55
N VAL A 130 -7.13 22.13 0.70
CA VAL A 130 -6.88 22.27 -0.74
C VAL A 130 -5.63 23.13 -0.98
N ASN A 131 -5.50 24.26 -0.32
CA ASN A 131 -4.38 25.18 -0.51
C ASN A 131 -3.06 24.67 0.08
N LEU A 132 -3.10 23.97 1.23
CA LEU A 132 -1.91 23.51 1.95
C LEU A 132 -1.48 22.07 1.59
N ASN A 133 -2.42 21.19 1.34
CA ASN A 133 -2.13 19.77 1.19
C ASN A 133 -2.20 19.26 -0.26
N SER A 134 -2.86 19.95 -1.19
CA SER A 134 -2.82 19.57 -2.62
C SER A 134 -1.39 19.62 -3.19
N LYS A 135 -0.57 20.55 -2.67
CA LYS A 135 0.85 20.67 -3.02
C LYS A 135 1.77 19.69 -2.29
N LYS A 136 1.30 19.10 -1.17
CA LYS A 136 2.08 18.22 -0.29
C LYS A 136 1.85 16.74 -0.57
N ILE A 137 0.66 16.40 -0.99
CA ILE A 137 0.26 15.05 -1.38
C ILE A 137 0.40 15.01 -2.90
N GLY A 138 1.16 14.10 -3.47
CA GLY A 138 1.33 14.00 -4.92
C GLY A 138 -0.03 14.03 -5.64
N LYS A 139 -0.08 14.63 -6.84
CA LYS A 139 -1.33 14.88 -7.59
C LYS A 139 -2.23 13.63 -7.71
N VAL A 140 -1.65 12.47 -8.00
CA VAL A 140 -2.38 11.20 -8.12
C VAL A 140 -3.04 10.79 -6.81
N GLU A 141 -2.32 10.87 -5.70
CA GLU A 141 -2.86 10.51 -4.38
C GLU A 141 -3.88 11.54 -3.89
N TRP A 142 -3.68 12.82 -4.21
CA TRP A 142 -4.67 13.87 -3.94
C TRP A 142 -5.97 13.60 -4.69
N GLU A 143 -5.91 13.30 -5.99
CA GLU A 143 -7.07 13.01 -6.83
C GLU A 143 -7.76 11.71 -6.39
N ARG A 144 -7.00 10.69 -5.98
CA ARG A 144 -7.57 9.46 -5.41
C ARG A 144 -8.40 9.76 -4.15
N ARG A 145 -7.81 10.49 -3.18
CA ARG A 145 -8.52 10.86 -1.93
C ARG A 145 -9.72 11.76 -2.18
N ARG A 146 -9.59 12.65 -3.17
CA ARG A 146 -10.69 13.53 -3.55
C ARG A 146 -11.86 12.72 -4.10
N ARG A 147 -11.60 11.77 -4.99
CA ARG A 147 -12.64 10.86 -5.51
C ARG A 147 -13.31 10.04 -4.44
N GLU A 148 -12.56 9.49 -3.50
CA GLU A 148 -13.15 8.80 -2.35
C GLU A 148 -14.07 9.71 -1.54
N ALA A 149 -13.65 10.94 -1.29
CA ALA A 149 -14.47 11.92 -0.59
C ALA A 149 -15.73 12.32 -1.40
N GLU A 150 -15.64 12.41 -2.72
CA GLU A 150 -16.79 12.67 -3.62
C GLU A 150 -17.78 11.50 -3.60
N VAL A 151 -17.31 10.24 -3.57
CA VAL A 151 -18.17 9.06 -3.40
C VAL A 151 -18.94 9.12 -2.09
N LEU A 152 -18.25 9.47 -0.98
CA LEU A 152 -18.88 9.60 0.33
C LEU A 152 -19.92 10.72 0.35
N LEU A 153 -19.61 11.87 -0.23
CA LEU A 153 -20.52 13.01 -0.30
C LEU A 153 -21.75 12.69 -1.17
N THR A 154 -21.55 12.03 -2.31
CA THR A 154 -22.62 11.60 -3.21
C THR A 154 -23.54 10.59 -2.53
N PHE A 155 -22.98 9.63 -1.79
CA PHE A 155 -23.76 8.65 -1.04
C PHE A 155 -24.64 9.33 0.04
N ALA A 156 -24.08 10.29 0.78
CA ALA A 156 -24.89 11.10 1.71
C ALA A 156 -26.05 11.78 1.00
N ALA A 157 -25.79 12.38 -0.17
CA ALA A 157 -26.83 13.05 -0.96
C ALA A 157 -27.94 12.09 -1.44
N VAL A 158 -27.61 10.84 -1.80
CA VAL A 158 -28.59 9.80 -2.12
C VAL A 158 -29.53 9.52 -0.94
N ILE A 159 -28.97 9.38 0.26
CA ILE A 159 -29.78 9.17 1.48
C ILE A 159 -30.66 10.37 1.80
N TYR A 160 -30.12 11.59 1.67
CA TYR A 160 -30.92 12.82 1.89
C TYR A 160 -32.06 12.95 0.87
N LYS A 161 -31.80 12.60 -0.39
CA LYS A 161 -32.83 12.56 -1.42
C LYS A 161 -33.93 11.54 -1.07
N LEU A 162 -33.55 10.34 -0.62
CA LEU A 162 -34.48 9.33 -0.14
C LEU A 162 -35.34 9.85 1.02
N GLN A 163 -34.75 10.56 1.98
CA GLN A 163 -35.49 11.16 3.10
C GLN A 163 -36.53 12.16 2.59
N VAL A 164 -36.14 13.10 1.73
CA VAL A 164 -37.04 14.12 1.17
C VAL A 164 -38.20 13.50 0.36
N LEU A 165 -37.89 12.57 -0.56
CA LEU A 165 -38.87 11.86 -1.38
C LEU A 165 -39.86 11.03 -0.54
N SER A 166 -39.42 10.57 0.63
CA SER A 166 -40.27 9.82 1.56
C SER A 166 -40.97 10.68 2.59
N GLY A 167 -41.01 12.00 2.45
CA GLY A 167 -41.64 12.93 3.39
C GLY A 167 -40.91 12.98 4.75
N ARG A 168 -39.63 12.58 4.84
CA ARG A 168 -38.83 12.59 6.04
C ARG A 168 -37.71 13.62 5.94
N HIS A 169 -36.96 13.79 7.03
CA HIS A 169 -36.00 14.87 7.15
C HIS A 169 -34.55 14.40 7.11
N PHE A 170 -33.67 15.30 6.68
CA PHE A 170 -32.21 15.12 6.77
C PHE A 170 -31.57 16.40 7.34
N LEU A 171 -30.35 16.25 7.86
CA LEU A 171 -29.44 17.33 8.20
C LEU A 171 -28.05 17.01 7.67
N HIS A 172 -27.51 17.88 6.82
CA HIS A 172 -26.16 17.81 6.30
C HIS A 172 -25.28 18.89 6.96
N GLU A 173 -24.08 18.49 7.44
CA GLU A 173 -23.10 19.39 8.08
C GLU A 173 -21.80 19.41 7.29
N HIS A 174 -21.34 20.61 6.91
CA HIS A 174 -19.97 20.86 6.41
C HIS A 174 -19.49 22.26 6.80
N PRO A 175 -18.12 22.48 6.82
CA PRO A 175 -17.60 23.83 7.02
C PRO A 175 -18.20 24.82 6.04
N ALA A 176 -18.54 26.04 6.50
CA ALA A 176 -19.23 27.02 5.70
C ALA A 176 -18.52 27.39 4.38
N GLY A 177 -17.18 27.36 4.38
CA GLY A 177 -16.35 27.63 3.21
C GLY A 177 -15.88 26.41 2.42
N ALA A 178 -16.44 25.21 2.66
CA ALA A 178 -16.04 23.99 1.97
C ALA A 178 -16.46 24.02 0.49
N THR A 179 -15.63 23.47 -0.39
CA THR A 179 -15.94 23.34 -1.83
C THR A 179 -17.04 22.31 -2.11
N SER A 180 -17.36 21.43 -1.16
CA SER A 180 -18.51 20.51 -1.25
C SER A 180 -19.84 21.19 -1.51
N TRP A 181 -20.01 22.45 -1.11
CA TRP A 181 -21.24 23.22 -1.34
C TRP A 181 -21.50 23.55 -2.82
N THR A 182 -20.49 23.41 -3.68
CA THR A 182 -20.59 23.53 -5.15
C THR A 182 -20.65 22.18 -5.85
N HIS A 183 -20.62 21.07 -5.11
CA HIS A 183 -20.75 19.73 -5.69
C HIS A 183 -22.15 19.53 -6.28
N PRO A 184 -22.27 18.97 -7.51
CA PRO A 184 -23.56 18.88 -8.22
C PRO A 184 -24.68 18.25 -7.40
N ALA A 185 -24.40 17.14 -6.70
CA ALA A 185 -25.37 16.44 -5.86
C ALA A 185 -25.91 17.32 -4.70
N ILE A 186 -25.06 18.14 -4.10
CA ILE A 186 -25.44 19.06 -3.02
C ILE A 186 -26.22 20.26 -3.57
N VAL A 187 -25.80 20.78 -4.74
CA VAL A 187 -26.52 21.88 -5.42
C VAL A 187 -27.93 21.46 -5.80
N GLN A 188 -28.11 20.25 -6.37
CA GLN A 188 -29.43 19.72 -6.71
C GLN A 188 -30.34 19.56 -5.48
N LEU A 189 -29.79 19.04 -4.36
CA LEU A 189 -30.59 18.93 -3.11
C LEU A 189 -30.99 20.29 -2.59
N ARG A 190 -30.11 21.27 -2.61
CA ARG A 190 -30.38 22.64 -2.13
C ARG A 190 -31.43 23.37 -2.98
N ALA A 191 -31.53 23.00 -4.26
CA ALA A 191 -32.53 23.58 -5.17
C ALA A 191 -33.94 23.01 -5.00
N ARG A 192 -34.13 21.99 -4.15
CA ARG A 192 -35.46 21.39 -3.91
C ARG A 192 -36.27 22.23 -2.97
N ASP A 193 -37.58 22.28 -3.23
CA ASP A 193 -38.54 22.93 -2.36
C ASP A 193 -38.48 22.31 -0.95
N GLY A 194 -38.59 23.16 0.06
CA GLY A 194 -38.53 22.78 1.47
C GLY A 194 -37.11 22.51 2.02
N VAL A 195 -36.04 22.60 1.19
CA VAL A 195 -34.64 22.47 1.65
C VAL A 195 -34.03 23.84 1.86
N GLY A 196 -33.66 24.13 3.11
CA GLY A 196 -33.02 25.37 3.50
C GLY A 196 -31.57 25.20 3.97
N THR A 197 -30.86 26.31 4.14
CA THR A 197 -29.51 26.33 4.70
C THR A 197 -29.32 27.43 5.73
N VAL A 198 -28.52 27.17 6.76
CA VAL A 198 -28.10 28.15 7.75
C VAL A 198 -26.61 28.04 8.04
N VAL A 199 -25.98 29.15 8.39
CA VAL A 199 -24.57 29.16 8.86
C VAL A 199 -24.60 29.51 10.36
N ALA A 200 -23.97 28.63 11.14
CA ALA A 200 -23.80 28.78 12.57
C ALA A 200 -22.33 28.84 12.98
N HIS A 201 -22.06 29.42 14.14
CA HIS A 201 -20.74 29.39 14.77
C HIS A 201 -20.75 28.40 15.94
N GLN A 202 -19.91 27.35 15.88
CA GLN A 202 -20.00 26.26 16.87
C GLN A 202 -19.59 26.66 18.29
N CYS A 203 -18.89 27.80 18.50
CA CYS A 203 -18.65 28.39 19.83
C CYS A 203 -19.95 28.67 20.57
N GLU A 204 -21.05 29.04 19.89
CA GLU A 204 -22.38 29.27 20.46
C GLU A 204 -23.06 28.00 20.95
N PHE A 205 -22.52 26.86 20.61
CA PHE A 205 -22.95 25.55 21.08
C PHE A 205 -21.94 24.93 22.06
N GLY A 206 -20.95 25.74 22.50
CA GLY A 206 -19.97 25.34 23.50
C GLY A 206 -18.73 24.60 22.94
N LEU A 207 -18.42 24.73 21.63
CA LEU A 207 -17.21 24.19 21.08
C LEU A 207 -15.98 24.90 21.67
N LYS A 208 -15.06 24.14 22.24
CA LYS A 208 -13.77 24.60 22.80
C LYS A 208 -12.60 23.79 22.20
N THR A 209 -11.44 24.39 22.18
CA THR A 209 -10.17 23.73 21.82
C THR A 209 -9.04 24.21 22.72
N SER A 210 -7.89 23.58 22.66
CA SER A 210 -6.70 23.99 23.43
C SER A 210 -6.24 25.39 23.03
N ALA A 211 -5.94 26.25 24.00
CA ALA A 211 -5.40 27.59 23.82
C ALA A 211 -3.86 27.62 23.84
N ASP A 212 -3.24 28.66 23.26
CA ASP A 212 -1.79 28.80 23.19
C ASP A 212 -1.08 29.00 24.55
N GLY A 213 -1.83 29.38 25.59
CA GLY A 213 -1.32 29.52 26.97
C GLY A 213 -1.67 28.38 27.91
N GLY A 214 -2.17 27.25 27.40
CA GLY A 214 -2.73 26.16 28.20
C GLY A 214 -4.21 26.42 28.57
N GLY A 215 -4.97 25.35 28.82
CA GLY A 215 -6.41 25.42 29.06
C GLY A 215 -7.26 25.33 27.79
N TRP A 216 -8.59 25.58 27.93
CA TRP A 216 -9.59 25.46 26.87
C TRP A 216 -10.23 26.80 26.57
N ALA A 217 -10.25 27.22 25.31
CA ALA A 217 -10.90 28.42 24.84
C ALA A 217 -11.97 28.14 23.78
N PRO A 218 -13.01 29.00 23.66
CA PRO A 218 -14.00 28.87 22.60
C PRO A 218 -13.36 28.81 21.22
N ALA A 219 -13.86 27.93 20.36
CA ALA A 219 -13.37 27.80 18.98
C ALA A 219 -14.49 28.19 18.00
N MET A 220 -14.26 29.25 17.23
CA MET A 220 -15.18 29.63 16.17
C MET A 220 -15.00 28.71 14.97
N LYS A 221 -15.91 27.77 14.76
CA LYS A 221 -15.99 26.91 13.57
C LYS A 221 -17.24 27.32 12.79
N PRO A 222 -17.10 28.19 11.77
CA PRO A 222 -18.23 28.51 10.91
C PRO A 222 -18.69 27.27 10.15
N THR A 223 -19.89 26.79 10.44
CA THR A 223 -20.44 25.55 9.90
C THR A 223 -21.74 25.88 9.17
N ARG A 224 -21.90 25.40 7.94
CA ARG A 224 -23.14 25.46 7.20
C ARG A 224 -23.91 24.17 7.38
N PHE A 225 -25.17 24.31 7.70
CA PHE A 225 -26.13 23.22 7.79
C PHE A 225 -27.13 23.35 6.65
N MET A 226 -27.51 22.21 6.06
CA MET A 226 -28.57 22.09 5.07
C MET A 226 -29.58 21.06 5.54
N SER A 227 -30.87 21.37 5.54
CA SER A 227 -31.92 20.47 6.03
C SER A 227 -33.23 20.69 5.29
N SER A 228 -34.03 19.63 5.23
CA SER A 228 -35.44 19.71 4.88
C SER A 228 -36.37 19.98 6.09
N SER A 229 -35.79 20.18 7.29
CA SER A 229 -36.53 20.53 8.51
C SER A 229 -36.30 22.00 8.86
N PRO A 230 -37.29 22.89 8.68
CA PRO A 230 -37.16 24.28 9.09
C PRO A 230 -36.90 24.45 10.60
N ALA A 231 -37.52 23.64 11.45
CA ALA A 231 -37.35 23.75 12.90
C ALA A 231 -35.94 23.39 13.35
N VAL A 232 -35.26 22.43 12.66
CA VAL A 232 -33.84 22.12 12.90
C VAL A 232 -32.96 23.29 12.48
N LEU A 233 -33.21 23.90 11.33
CA LEU A 233 -32.44 25.06 10.86
C LEU A 233 -32.62 26.27 11.78
N GLU A 234 -33.81 26.52 12.29
CA GLU A 234 -34.09 27.57 13.27
C GLU A 234 -33.30 27.34 14.56
N ALA A 235 -33.31 26.13 15.12
CA ALA A 235 -32.57 25.78 16.31
C ALA A 235 -31.05 25.95 16.16
N LEU A 236 -30.55 25.83 14.93
CA LEU A 236 -29.14 25.96 14.55
C LEU A 236 -28.74 27.37 14.12
N SER A 237 -29.66 28.31 13.99
CA SER A 237 -29.42 29.67 13.53
C SER A 237 -28.76 30.55 14.59
N ARG A 238 -27.56 30.16 15.07
CA ARG A 238 -26.79 30.89 16.10
C ARG A 238 -25.46 31.37 15.55
N ARG A 239 -25.25 32.69 15.60
CA ARG A 239 -24.00 33.32 15.21
C ARG A 239 -23.34 34.02 16.38
N CYS A 240 -22.06 33.82 16.56
CA CYS A 240 -21.29 34.50 17.60
C CYS A 240 -21.33 36.02 17.40
N GLN A 241 -21.69 36.74 18.43
CA GLN A 241 -21.75 38.20 18.46
C GLN A 241 -20.48 38.85 19.01
N GLY A 242 -19.40 38.07 19.28
CA GLY A 242 -18.23 38.49 20.03
C GLY A 242 -18.41 38.19 21.54
N GLY A 243 -17.71 38.86 22.40
CA GLY A 243 -17.81 38.67 23.86
C GLY A 243 -16.90 37.57 24.43
N HIS A 244 -16.18 36.86 23.57
CA HIS A 244 -15.11 35.93 23.96
C HIS A 244 -14.01 35.82 22.89
N VAL A 245 -12.78 35.51 23.35
CA VAL A 245 -11.64 35.31 22.45
C VAL A 245 -11.66 33.88 21.92
N HIS A 246 -11.47 33.74 20.61
CA HIS A 246 -11.46 32.43 19.96
C HIS A 246 -10.05 31.87 19.82
N ALA A 247 -9.85 30.64 20.19
CA ALA A 247 -8.65 29.89 19.82
C ALA A 247 -8.67 29.53 18.31
N PRO A 248 -7.57 29.77 17.57
CA PRO A 248 -7.50 29.44 16.15
C PRO A 248 -7.46 27.94 15.94
N LEU A 249 -8.23 27.43 14.96
CA LEU A 249 -8.26 26.00 14.58
C LEU A 249 -7.08 25.62 13.66
N LEU A 250 -5.87 26.11 13.98
CA LEU A 250 -4.64 25.82 13.27
C LEU A 250 -3.78 24.84 14.10
N GLY A 251 -3.30 23.75 13.45
CA GLY A 251 -2.52 22.71 14.12
C GLY A 251 -3.28 21.38 14.30
N GLY A 252 -2.51 20.29 14.39
CA GLY A 252 -3.02 18.90 14.22
C GLY A 252 -4.06 18.43 15.26
N THR A 253 -3.90 18.78 16.54
CA THR A 253 -4.83 18.37 17.62
C THR A 253 -6.09 19.21 17.62
N ARG A 254 -5.98 20.53 17.52
CA ARG A 254 -7.12 21.47 17.55
C ARG A 254 -8.16 21.20 16.48
N ALA A 255 -7.74 20.91 15.26
CA ALA A 255 -8.64 20.58 14.17
C ALA A 255 -9.34 19.23 14.37
N ARG A 256 -8.65 18.25 15.01
CA ARG A 256 -9.22 16.95 15.36
C ARG A 256 -10.26 17.08 16.46
N ASP A 257 -9.96 17.83 17.51
CA ASP A 257 -10.87 18.06 18.63
C ASP A 257 -12.16 18.79 18.17
N ALA A 258 -12.00 19.75 17.26
CA ALA A 258 -13.11 20.47 16.66
C ALA A 258 -13.95 19.64 15.65
N ALA A 259 -13.57 18.42 15.34
CA ALA A 259 -14.39 17.50 14.54
C ALA A 259 -15.51 16.85 15.37
N VAL A 260 -15.39 16.85 16.69
CA VAL A 260 -16.42 16.32 17.59
C VAL A 260 -17.51 17.37 17.83
N TYR A 261 -18.77 16.96 17.67
CA TYR A 261 -19.89 17.85 17.97
C TYR A 261 -19.93 18.20 19.45
N PRO A 262 -19.99 19.50 19.80
CA PRO A 262 -20.19 19.87 21.20
C PRO A 262 -21.58 19.45 21.68
N PRO A 263 -21.76 19.13 22.99
CA PRO A 263 -23.05 18.70 23.53
C PRO A 263 -24.20 19.67 23.28
N GLY A 264 -23.92 20.97 23.26
CA GLY A 264 -24.89 22.00 22.95
C GLY A 264 -25.44 21.92 21.53
N LEU A 265 -24.60 21.51 20.55
CA LEU A 265 -25.03 21.30 19.18
C LEU A 265 -25.92 20.07 19.05
N CYS A 266 -25.55 18.96 19.66
CA CYS A 266 -26.37 17.74 19.69
C CYS A 266 -27.74 18.00 20.31
N LYS A 267 -27.77 18.75 21.41
CA LYS A 267 -29.01 19.17 22.06
C LYS A 267 -29.87 20.06 21.17
N ALA A 268 -29.29 21.02 20.47
CA ALA A 268 -30.01 21.89 19.54
C ALA A 268 -30.61 21.12 18.36
N ILE A 269 -29.88 20.17 17.79
CA ILE A 269 -30.37 19.27 16.73
C ILE A 269 -31.56 18.44 17.23
N ALA A 270 -31.44 17.83 18.41
CA ALA A 270 -32.52 17.04 19.01
C ALA A 270 -33.75 17.87 19.33
N GLN A 271 -33.58 19.10 19.83
CA GLN A 271 -34.68 20.04 20.10
C GLN A 271 -35.40 20.48 18.81
N GLY A 272 -34.62 20.83 17.77
CA GLY A 272 -35.18 21.19 16.46
C GLY A 272 -35.92 20.03 15.82
N ALA A 273 -35.40 18.82 15.90
CA ALA A 273 -36.04 17.61 15.40
C ALA A 273 -37.37 17.31 16.16
N SER A 274 -37.35 17.47 17.48
CA SER A 274 -38.58 17.29 18.29
C SER A 274 -39.65 18.33 17.95
N GLU A 275 -39.25 19.58 17.70
CA GLU A 275 -40.19 20.62 17.26
C GLU A 275 -40.72 20.37 15.86
N GLN A 276 -39.85 19.87 14.93
CA GLN A 276 -40.30 19.49 13.60
C GLN A 276 -41.33 18.37 13.68
N LEU A 277 -41.10 17.36 14.49
CA LEU A 277 -42.02 16.25 14.69
C LEU A 277 -43.40 16.78 15.17
N ARG A 278 -43.42 17.75 16.11
CA ARG A 278 -44.66 18.38 16.55
C ARG A 278 -45.36 19.16 15.43
N ARG A 279 -44.60 19.88 14.59
CA ARG A 279 -45.16 20.63 13.44
C ARG A 279 -45.77 19.67 12.42
N ASP A 280 -45.07 18.57 12.10
CA ASP A 280 -45.58 17.57 11.15
C ASP A 280 -46.84 16.89 11.67
N CYS A 281 -46.89 16.52 12.96
CA CYS A 281 -48.06 15.96 13.59
C CYS A 281 -49.27 16.93 13.57
N ARG A 282 -49.08 18.22 13.80
CA ARG A 282 -50.13 19.24 13.71
C ARG A 282 -50.63 19.41 12.28
N ALA A 283 -49.75 19.42 11.30
CA ALA A 283 -50.10 19.54 9.89
C ALA A 283 -50.90 18.35 9.37
N GLN A 284 -50.75 17.17 9.99
CA GLN A 284 -51.50 15.94 9.66
C GLN A 284 -52.83 15.80 10.44
N GLY A 285 -53.28 16.85 11.18
CA GLY A 285 -54.51 16.83 11.93
C GLY A 285 -54.51 15.97 13.20
N ALA A 286 -53.36 15.53 13.66
CA ALA A 286 -53.23 14.80 14.92
C ALA A 286 -53.28 15.73 16.12
N PRO A 287 -54.03 15.40 17.22
CA PRO A 287 -54.13 16.24 18.40
C PRO A 287 -52.76 16.49 19.04
N GLY A 288 -52.51 17.74 19.38
CA GLY A 288 -51.22 18.20 19.86
C GLY A 288 -50.71 17.42 21.08
N LEU A 289 -49.38 17.30 21.19
CA LEU A 289 -48.61 16.66 22.27
C LEU A 289 -48.72 17.38 23.63
N HIS A 290 -49.88 18.00 23.97
CA HIS A 290 -50.15 18.51 25.31
C HIS A 290 -51.05 17.53 26.07
N ALA A 291 -50.44 16.97 27.12
CA ALA A 291 -51.06 16.10 28.11
C ALA A 291 -51.57 14.74 27.67
N VAL A 292 -50.68 13.77 27.62
CA VAL A 292 -51.10 12.36 27.61
C VAL A 292 -50.67 11.74 28.93
N ARG A 293 -51.65 11.41 29.75
CA ARG A 293 -51.54 10.41 30.81
C ARG A 293 -51.22 9.04 30.18
N PRO A 294 -50.51 8.16 30.85
CA PRO A 294 -49.96 6.95 30.20
C PRO A 294 -51.07 5.95 29.87
N ALA A 295 -51.11 5.53 28.63
CA ALA A 295 -51.85 4.34 28.21
C ALA A 295 -50.96 3.48 27.31
N SER A 296 -51.13 2.21 27.51
CA SER A 296 -50.34 1.08 26.99
C SER A 296 -49.97 1.09 25.50
N ALA A 297 -48.84 0.53 25.20
CA ALA A 297 -48.26 0.34 23.87
C ALA A 297 -49.21 -0.32 22.86
N ALA A 298 -49.35 0.31 21.71
CA ALA A 298 -49.82 -0.27 20.47
C ALA A 298 -49.16 0.47 19.28
N GLU A 299 -48.83 -0.28 18.29
CA GLU A 299 -48.06 0.15 17.11
C GLU A 299 -48.82 1.14 16.26
N VAL A 300 -48.13 2.20 15.82
CA VAL A 300 -48.65 3.12 14.81
C VAL A 300 -47.89 2.97 13.52
N HIS A 301 -48.54 2.49 12.52
CA HIS A 301 -48.12 2.63 11.13
C HIS A 301 -48.49 4.04 10.64
N CYS A 302 -47.49 4.88 10.36
CA CYS A 302 -47.71 6.01 9.49
C CYS A 302 -48.01 5.48 8.10
N GLY A 303 -49.27 5.62 7.65
CA GLY A 303 -49.69 5.32 6.29
C GLY A 303 -48.81 6.13 5.31
N ALA A 304 -48.07 5.43 4.47
CA ALA A 304 -47.46 6.05 3.31
C ALA A 304 -48.56 6.44 2.33
N PRO A 305 -48.43 7.58 1.62
CA PRO A 305 -49.28 7.82 0.47
C PRO A 305 -49.08 6.66 -0.52
N GLN A 306 -50.18 5.99 -0.84
CA GLN A 306 -50.22 4.99 -1.91
C GLN A 306 -50.07 5.71 -3.23
N GLY A 307 -49.02 5.36 -3.98
CA GLY A 307 -48.74 5.83 -5.33
C GLY A 307 -47.25 6.00 -5.57
N ARG A 308 -46.50 4.88 -5.70
CA ARG A 308 -45.18 4.89 -6.31
C ARG A 308 -45.31 5.17 -7.79
N THR A 309 -44.86 6.33 -8.24
CA THR A 309 -44.66 6.56 -9.66
C THR A 309 -43.35 5.85 -10.12
N LYS A 310 -43.40 5.18 -11.27
CA LYS A 310 -42.20 4.51 -11.87
C LYS A 310 -40.96 5.40 -11.97
N ASN A 311 -41.12 6.72 -11.98
CA ASN A 311 -40.06 7.70 -12.04
C ASN A 311 -39.10 7.74 -10.82
N GLU A 312 -39.57 7.37 -9.62
CA GLU A 312 -38.74 7.50 -8.40
C GLU A 312 -37.67 6.39 -8.28
N ASP A 313 -38.05 5.17 -8.68
CA ASP A 313 -37.09 4.06 -8.68
C ASP A 313 -36.08 4.21 -9.83
N ASP A 314 -36.48 4.80 -10.97
CA ASP A 314 -35.58 5.09 -12.09
C ASP A 314 -34.60 6.24 -11.78
N GLU A 315 -35.04 7.28 -11.08
CA GLU A 315 -34.17 8.37 -10.62
C GLU A 315 -33.17 7.93 -9.56
N LEU A 316 -33.59 7.08 -8.62
CA LEU A 316 -32.72 6.46 -7.64
C LEU A 316 -31.75 5.44 -8.28
N ALA A 317 -32.19 4.74 -9.33
CA ALA A 317 -31.35 3.84 -10.08
C ALA A 317 -30.27 4.57 -10.89
N LEU A 318 -30.62 5.70 -11.54
CA LEU A 318 -29.65 6.56 -12.23
C LEU A 318 -28.57 7.11 -11.27
N TRP A 319 -28.97 7.57 -10.08
CA TRP A 319 -28.01 8.02 -9.06
C TRP A 319 -27.18 6.87 -8.46
N SER A 320 -27.72 5.65 -8.43
CA SER A 320 -26.98 4.47 -7.98
C SER A 320 -25.94 4.01 -9.00
N VAL A 321 -26.07 4.35 -10.28
CA VAL A 321 -25.09 4.05 -11.33
C VAL A 321 -23.82 4.90 -11.17
N GLU A 322 -23.95 6.19 -10.84
CA GLU A 322 -22.79 7.05 -10.56
C GLU A 322 -21.99 6.59 -9.32
N VAL A 323 -22.64 5.97 -8.33
CA VAL A 323 -21.99 5.40 -7.14
C VAL A 323 -21.28 4.07 -7.45
N ARG A 324 -21.52 3.48 -8.62
CA ARG A 324 -20.87 2.22 -9.05
C ARG A 324 -19.58 2.41 -9.85
N ALA A 325 -19.09 3.64 -10.03
CA ALA A 325 -17.85 3.88 -10.75
C ALA A 325 -16.71 3.07 -10.10
N THR A 326 -16.08 2.23 -10.90
CA THR A 326 -14.88 1.48 -10.53
C THR A 326 -13.68 2.26 -11.05
N TYR A 327 -12.64 2.30 -10.23
CA TYR A 327 -11.42 3.06 -10.51
C TYR A 327 -10.26 2.12 -10.70
N ASP A 328 -9.36 2.48 -11.59
CA ASP A 328 -8.06 1.84 -11.76
C ASP A 328 -7.24 1.99 -10.47
N GLU A 329 -6.85 0.88 -9.87
CA GLU A 329 -6.13 0.86 -8.58
C GLU A 329 -4.75 1.53 -8.67
N ILE A 330 -4.16 1.64 -9.88
CA ILE A 330 -2.83 2.22 -10.11
C ILE A 330 -2.93 3.69 -10.47
N THR A 331 -3.76 4.03 -11.46
CA THR A 331 -3.85 5.38 -12.02
C THR A 331 -4.95 6.20 -11.38
N GLY A 332 -5.92 5.54 -10.75
CA GLY A 332 -7.12 6.14 -10.20
C GLY A 332 -8.10 6.66 -11.27
N ALA A 333 -7.91 6.34 -12.53
CA ALA A 333 -8.86 6.70 -13.60
C ALA A 333 -10.16 5.89 -13.45
N VAL A 334 -11.27 6.47 -13.91
CA VAL A 334 -12.55 5.75 -13.96
C VAL A 334 -12.45 4.66 -15.03
N LEU A 335 -12.85 3.45 -14.67
CA LEU A 335 -12.88 2.30 -15.58
C LEU A 335 -14.28 2.13 -16.19
N PRO A 336 -14.40 1.70 -17.46
CA PRO A 336 -15.68 1.41 -18.08
C PRO A 336 -16.41 0.29 -17.34
N PRO A 337 -17.64 0.54 -16.79
CA PRO A 337 -18.34 -0.44 -15.93
C PRO A 337 -18.59 -1.78 -16.59
N ALA A 338 -18.97 -1.80 -17.87
CA ALA A 338 -19.24 -3.03 -18.63
C ALA A 338 -17.98 -3.92 -18.73
N LEU A 339 -16.82 -3.31 -19.05
CA LEU A 339 -15.56 -4.05 -19.14
C LEU A 339 -15.09 -4.57 -17.79
N VAL A 340 -15.33 -3.80 -16.71
CA VAL A 340 -15.04 -4.26 -15.34
C VAL A 340 -15.92 -5.43 -14.96
N GLN A 341 -17.21 -5.35 -15.25
CA GLN A 341 -18.15 -6.44 -14.97
C GLN A 341 -17.76 -7.71 -15.72
N GLN A 342 -17.43 -7.59 -17.00
CA GLN A 342 -16.95 -8.69 -17.82
C GLN A 342 -15.67 -9.30 -17.22
N ALA A 343 -14.63 -8.48 -16.92
CA ALA A 343 -13.37 -8.96 -16.37
C ALA A 343 -13.53 -9.64 -15.00
N ARG A 344 -14.45 -9.14 -14.15
CA ARG A 344 -14.77 -9.79 -12.88
C ARG A 344 -15.51 -11.11 -13.07
N ALA A 345 -16.47 -11.18 -13.99
CA ALA A 345 -17.18 -12.41 -14.31
C ALA A 345 -16.24 -13.48 -14.85
N GLU A 346 -15.31 -13.12 -15.74
CA GLU A 346 -14.26 -14.01 -16.24
C GLU A 346 -13.36 -14.52 -15.11
N GLU A 347 -12.95 -13.64 -14.16
CA GLU A 347 -12.13 -14.02 -13.02
C GLU A 347 -12.88 -14.97 -12.07
N VAL A 348 -14.15 -14.69 -11.77
CA VAL A 348 -15.00 -15.56 -10.92
C VAL A 348 -15.20 -16.92 -11.56
N LYS A 349 -15.54 -16.94 -12.85
CA LYS A 349 -15.69 -18.20 -13.60
C LYS A 349 -14.43 -19.05 -13.53
N PHE A 350 -13.26 -18.42 -13.82
CA PHE A 350 -11.97 -19.10 -13.74
C PHE A 350 -11.71 -19.70 -12.34
N MET A 351 -12.01 -18.95 -11.28
CA MET A 351 -11.81 -19.44 -9.91
C MET A 351 -12.76 -20.57 -9.53
N LEU A 352 -13.99 -20.56 -10.04
CA LEU A 352 -14.95 -21.64 -9.85
C LEU A 352 -14.54 -22.90 -10.63
N ASP A 353 -14.17 -22.74 -11.91
CA ASP A 353 -13.69 -23.83 -12.77
C ASP A 353 -12.44 -24.52 -12.19
N TRP A 354 -11.59 -23.75 -11.48
CA TRP A 354 -10.38 -24.26 -10.81
C TRP A 354 -10.62 -24.78 -9.39
N GLY A 355 -11.85 -24.67 -8.86
CA GLY A 355 -12.16 -25.09 -7.50
C GLY A 355 -11.33 -24.33 -6.46
N VAL A 356 -11.19 -23.00 -6.61
CA VAL A 356 -10.36 -22.19 -5.70
C VAL A 356 -10.94 -22.16 -4.29
N TRP A 357 -12.26 -22.26 -4.17
CA TRP A 357 -12.96 -22.33 -2.89
C TRP A 357 -14.19 -23.22 -2.96
N GLU A 358 -14.61 -23.65 -1.78
CA GLU A 358 -15.90 -24.26 -1.53
C GLU A 358 -16.81 -23.26 -0.80
N ARG A 359 -18.11 -23.27 -1.11
CA ARG A 359 -19.10 -22.51 -0.35
C ARG A 359 -19.30 -23.14 1.03
N ALA A 360 -19.14 -22.37 2.08
CA ALA A 360 -19.29 -22.79 3.46
C ALA A 360 -20.22 -21.82 4.21
N LEU A 361 -20.90 -22.33 5.23
CA LEU A 361 -21.68 -21.48 6.13
C LEU A 361 -20.75 -20.61 6.97
N ILE A 362 -21.13 -19.37 7.20
CA ILE A 362 -20.39 -18.45 8.09
C ILE A 362 -20.30 -19.02 9.51
N SER A 363 -21.32 -19.79 9.95
CA SER A 363 -21.28 -20.51 11.23
C SER A 363 -20.13 -21.52 11.32
N ASN A 364 -19.79 -22.19 10.21
CA ASN A 364 -18.65 -23.11 10.16
C ASN A 364 -17.33 -22.33 10.30
N CYS A 365 -17.22 -21.17 9.67
CA CYS A 365 -16.06 -20.30 9.84
C CYS A 365 -15.85 -19.94 11.31
N TRP A 366 -16.89 -19.51 12.01
CA TRP A 366 -16.83 -19.20 13.44
C TRP A 366 -16.46 -20.42 14.29
N LYS A 367 -17.06 -21.60 13.97
CA LYS A 367 -16.77 -22.85 14.69
C LYS A 367 -15.31 -23.29 14.55
N GLU A 368 -14.75 -23.19 13.34
CA GLU A 368 -13.40 -23.69 13.04
C GLU A 368 -12.30 -22.67 13.38
N THR A 369 -12.56 -21.37 13.27
CA THR A 369 -11.52 -20.33 13.38
C THR A 369 -11.72 -19.39 14.58
N GLY A 370 -12.88 -19.36 15.19
CA GLY A 370 -13.27 -18.39 16.21
C GLY A 370 -13.37 -16.95 15.70
N LYS A 371 -13.40 -16.72 14.39
CA LYS A 371 -13.38 -15.41 13.76
C LYS A 371 -14.36 -15.32 12.60
N ALA A 372 -14.71 -14.09 12.22
CA ALA A 372 -15.46 -13.84 10.99
C ALA A 372 -14.60 -14.14 9.75
N PRO A 373 -15.23 -14.46 8.59
CA PRO A 373 -14.51 -14.60 7.33
C PRO A 373 -13.69 -13.35 7.02
N ILE A 374 -12.46 -13.53 6.53
CA ILE A 374 -11.56 -12.44 6.17
C ILE A 374 -12.20 -11.62 5.05
N GLY A 375 -12.13 -10.30 5.15
CA GLY A 375 -12.64 -9.42 4.11
C GLY A 375 -11.89 -9.59 2.79
N SER A 376 -12.57 -9.34 1.69
CA SER A 376 -12.01 -9.39 0.34
C SER A 376 -12.21 -8.07 -0.40
N LYS A 377 -11.56 -7.89 -1.54
CA LYS A 377 -11.79 -6.76 -2.45
C LYS A 377 -11.45 -7.15 -3.89
N TRP A 378 -12.02 -6.39 -4.81
CA TRP A 378 -11.54 -6.36 -6.19
C TRP A 378 -10.35 -5.40 -6.33
N VAL A 379 -9.40 -5.77 -7.16
CA VAL A 379 -8.31 -4.92 -7.65
C VAL A 379 -8.44 -4.88 -9.16
N ASP A 380 -8.97 -3.77 -9.66
CA ASP A 380 -9.24 -3.56 -11.08
C ASP A 380 -8.19 -2.63 -11.66
N VAL A 381 -7.57 -3.00 -12.78
CA VAL A 381 -6.51 -2.25 -13.42
C VAL A 381 -6.69 -2.28 -14.92
N ASN A 382 -6.54 -1.13 -15.58
CA ASN A 382 -6.43 -1.06 -17.02
C ASN A 382 -4.98 -1.38 -17.45
N LYS A 383 -4.79 -2.48 -18.16
CA LYS A 383 -3.51 -2.90 -18.74
C LYS A 383 -3.32 -2.41 -20.17
N GLY A 384 -4.38 -1.91 -20.79
CA GLY A 384 -4.35 -1.22 -22.07
C GLY A 384 -4.11 0.29 -21.91
N ASP A 385 -4.51 1.03 -22.89
CA ASP A 385 -4.47 2.50 -22.90
C ASP A 385 -5.89 3.10 -22.80
N ALA A 386 -6.00 4.41 -22.94
CA ALA A 386 -7.28 5.11 -22.88
C ALA A 386 -8.19 4.83 -24.08
N THR A 387 -7.60 4.48 -25.24
CA THR A 387 -8.33 4.23 -26.51
C THR A 387 -8.73 2.76 -26.64
N LYS A 388 -7.92 1.85 -26.10
CA LYS A 388 -8.16 0.40 -26.07
C LYS A 388 -7.98 -0.12 -24.64
N PRO A 389 -8.96 0.10 -23.76
CA PRO A 389 -8.87 -0.35 -22.38
C PRO A 389 -8.90 -1.88 -22.33
N LEU A 390 -7.96 -2.46 -21.61
CA LEU A 390 -7.90 -3.89 -21.29
C LEU A 390 -7.98 -4.04 -19.78
N ILE A 391 -9.17 -4.30 -19.28
CA ILE A 391 -9.40 -4.40 -17.84
C ILE A 391 -8.95 -5.77 -17.33
N ARG A 392 -8.18 -5.75 -16.26
CA ARG A 392 -7.77 -6.91 -15.50
C ARG A 392 -8.27 -6.79 -14.08
N SER A 393 -9.17 -7.66 -13.69
CA SER A 393 -9.71 -7.76 -12.33
C SER A 393 -9.04 -8.90 -11.59
N ARG A 394 -8.66 -8.67 -10.31
CA ARG A 394 -8.16 -9.70 -9.39
C ARG A 394 -8.97 -9.66 -8.11
N PHE A 395 -9.50 -10.80 -7.71
CA PHE A 395 -10.13 -10.95 -6.41
C PHE A 395 -9.06 -11.19 -5.34
N VAL A 396 -9.03 -10.38 -4.28
CA VAL A 396 -7.93 -10.35 -3.32
C VAL A 396 -8.48 -10.41 -1.89
N VAL A 397 -7.91 -11.28 -1.07
CA VAL A 397 -8.19 -11.38 0.37
C VAL A 397 -7.42 -10.29 1.13
N LYS A 398 -8.05 -9.65 2.12
CA LYS A 398 -7.44 -8.60 2.94
C LYS A 398 -6.82 -9.19 4.22
N GLU A 399 -5.93 -10.14 4.12
CA GLU A 399 -5.28 -10.70 5.30
C GLU A 399 -4.11 -9.83 5.75
N ILE A 400 -4.39 -8.93 6.70
CA ILE A 400 -3.39 -7.98 7.21
C ILE A 400 -2.48 -8.69 8.23
N ALA A 401 -1.17 -8.47 8.10
CA ALA A 401 -0.20 -9.00 9.05
C ALA A 401 -0.32 -8.30 10.41
N THR A 402 -0.72 -9.04 11.44
CA THR A 402 -0.78 -8.56 12.83
C THR A 402 0.52 -8.81 13.59
N TYR A 403 1.36 -9.72 13.09
CA TYR A 403 2.67 -10.06 13.63
C TYR A 403 3.62 -10.48 12.51
N LYS A 404 4.92 -10.32 12.75
CA LYS A 404 5.96 -10.84 11.85
C LYS A 404 6.13 -12.34 12.12
N SER A 405 6.15 -13.14 11.07
CA SER A 405 6.49 -14.56 11.11
C SER A 405 7.29 -14.90 9.87
N ASP A 406 8.39 -15.62 10.04
CA ASP A 406 9.21 -16.14 8.95
C ASP A 406 8.52 -17.30 8.22
N ASP A 407 7.43 -17.85 8.79
CA ASP A 407 6.65 -18.94 8.19
C ASP A 407 5.99 -18.56 6.87
N PHE A 408 5.87 -17.27 6.58
CA PHE A 408 5.24 -16.75 5.35
C PHE A 408 6.24 -16.15 4.35
N PHE A 409 7.54 -16.27 4.64
CA PHE A 409 8.57 -15.75 3.75
C PHE A 409 8.63 -16.58 2.47
N ALA A 410 8.64 -15.92 1.32
CA ALA A 410 8.95 -16.48 0.01
C ALA A 410 10.23 -15.82 -0.51
N ALA A 411 11.15 -16.63 -1.02
CA ALA A 411 12.42 -16.14 -1.54
C ALA A 411 12.20 -15.34 -2.85
N THR A 412 13.01 -14.31 -3.02
CA THR A 412 13.15 -13.60 -4.28
C THR A 412 14.61 -13.64 -4.72
N PRO A 413 14.93 -13.94 -6.00
CA PRO A 413 16.30 -14.00 -6.45
C PRO A 413 16.92 -12.58 -6.38
N PRO A 414 18.16 -12.46 -5.89
CA PRO A 414 18.87 -11.20 -5.99
C PRO A 414 19.14 -10.87 -7.46
N LEU A 415 19.22 -9.59 -7.81
CA LEU A 415 19.39 -9.11 -9.18
C LEU A 415 20.67 -9.68 -9.85
N GLU A 416 21.71 -9.88 -9.07
CA GLU A 416 22.97 -10.48 -9.54
C GLU A 416 22.81 -11.92 -10.04
N SER A 417 21.84 -12.68 -9.55
CA SER A 417 21.55 -14.02 -10.10
C SER A 417 21.07 -13.93 -11.54
N PHE A 418 20.19 -12.96 -11.84
CA PHE A 418 19.73 -12.71 -13.21
C PHE A 418 20.87 -12.26 -14.13
N ARG A 419 21.72 -11.31 -13.67
CA ARG A 419 22.90 -10.89 -14.44
C ARG A 419 23.90 -12.03 -14.65
N LEU A 420 24.06 -12.91 -13.68
CA LEU A 420 24.88 -14.09 -13.79
C LEU A 420 24.32 -15.05 -14.85
N LEU A 421 23.02 -15.31 -14.88
CA LEU A 421 22.39 -16.14 -15.92
C LEU A 421 22.65 -15.55 -17.31
N LEU A 422 22.46 -14.24 -17.50
CA LEU A 422 22.78 -13.56 -18.78
C LEU A 422 24.26 -13.68 -19.12
N SER A 423 25.13 -13.52 -18.13
CA SER A 423 26.58 -13.63 -18.30
C SER A 423 27.01 -15.05 -18.68
N LEU A 424 26.40 -16.05 -18.06
CA LEU A 424 26.67 -17.47 -18.42
C LEU A 424 26.17 -17.78 -19.83
N ALA A 425 25.00 -17.29 -20.22
CA ALA A 425 24.49 -17.42 -21.56
C ALA A 425 25.43 -16.77 -22.59
N ALA A 426 25.98 -15.59 -22.28
CA ALA A 426 26.94 -14.89 -23.14
C ALA A 426 28.37 -15.49 -23.08
N SER A 427 28.62 -16.51 -22.25
CA SER A 427 29.93 -17.18 -22.10
C SER A 427 29.93 -18.61 -22.59
N ASP A 428 28.80 -19.11 -23.07
CA ASP A 428 28.63 -20.49 -23.53
C ASP A 428 28.81 -20.56 -25.08
N PRO A 429 29.65 -21.45 -25.59
CA PRO A 429 29.87 -21.56 -27.03
C PRO A 429 28.71 -22.18 -27.84
N ASN A 430 27.69 -22.70 -27.18
CA ASN A 430 26.63 -23.51 -27.77
C ASN A 430 25.40 -22.73 -28.26
N ASP A 431 25.55 -21.49 -28.66
CA ASP A 431 24.44 -20.61 -29.09
C ASP A 431 23.24 -20.60 -28.15
N ILE A 432 23.51 -20.30 -26.87
CA ILE A 432 22.53 -20.30 -25.82
C ILE A 432 21.50 -19.18 -26.01
N LYS A 433 20.24 -19.55 -25.92
CA LYS A 433 19.10 -18.63 -25.98
C LYS A 433 18.62 -18.30 -24.57
N ILE A 434 17.85 -17.21 -24.48
CA ILE A 434 17.15 -16.82 -23.25
C ILE A 434 15.66 -16.83 -23.54
N GLU A 435 14.90 -17.59 -22.78
CA GLU A 435 13.44 -17.67 -22.88
C GLU A 435 12.79 -17.16 -21.63
N VAL A 436 11.71 -16.42 -21.78
CA VAL A 436 10.96 -15.87 -20.64
C VAL A 436 9.51 -16.29 -20.71
N LEU A 437 9.03 -16.88 -19.62
CA LEU A 437 7.69 -17.38 -19.45
C LEU A 437 7.08 -16.74 -18.19
N ASP A 438 5.77 -16.50 -18.20
CA ASP A 438 5.01 -15.95 -17.06
C ASP A 438 3.95 -16.96 -16.62
N ALA A 439 3.94 -17.32 -15.33
CA ALA A 439 2.92 -18.20 -14.78
C ALA A 439 1.62 -17.42 -14.54
N ARG A 440 0.64 -17.67 -15.40
CA ARG A 440 -0.69 -17.07 -15.23
C ARG A 440 -1.35 -17.59 -13.95
N LYS A 441 -1.89 -16.65 -13.14
CA LYS A 441 -2.60 -17.02 -11.91
C LYS A 441 -1.75 -17.82 -10.90
N ALA A 442 -0.47 -17.51 -10.79
CA ALA A 442 0.55 -18.27 -10.06
C ALA A 442 0.07 -18.83 -8.70
N HIS A 443 -0.45 -17.98 -7.82
CA HIS A 443 -0.89 -18.41 -6.49
C HIS A 443 -2.01 -19.46 -6.51
N LEU A 444 -2.88 -19.43 -7.53
CA LEU A 444 -4.02 -20.35 -7.62
C LEU A 444 -3.61 -21.79 -7.95
N HIS A 445 -2.39 -22.02 -8.46
CA HIS A 445 -1.88 -23.36 -8.70
C HIS A 445 -1.65 -24.15 -7.40
N ALA A 446 -1.27 -23.45 -6.31
CA ALA A 446 -0.95 -24.07 -5.04
C ALA A 446 -2.21 -24.32 -4.19
N PHE A 447 -2.27 -25.47 -3.50
CA PHE A 447 -3.31 -25.74 -2.52
C PHE A 447 -3.08 -25.00 -1.21
N ALA A 448 -4.19 -24.58 -0.58
CA ALA A 448 -4.15 -24.03 0.77
C ALA A 448 -3.90 -25.17 1.79
N ASP A 449 -2.93 -25.02 2.69
CA ASP A 449 -2.63 -26.00 3.73
C ASP A 449 -3.21 -25.64 5.10
N ARG A 450 -3.68 -24.42 5.23
CA ARG A 450 -4.36 -23.93 6.43
C ARG A 450 -5.81 -23.60 6.12
N THR A 451 -6.65 -23.70 7.12
CA THR A 451 -8.07 -23.34 6.99
C THR A 451 -8.20 -21.82 6.89
N VAL A 452 -8.61 -21.34 5.73
CA VAL A 452 -8.86 -19.92 5.46
C VAL A 452 -10.27 -19.73 4.97
N PHE A 453 -11.04 -18.88 5.65
CA PHE A 453 -12.35 -18.43 5.20
C PHE A 453 -12.29 -16.97 4.78
N THR A 454 -12.88 -16.65 3.63
CA THR A 454 -12.97 -15.27 3.13
C THR A 454 -14.39 -14.96 2.67
N GLN A 455 -14.71 -13.68 2.56
CA GLN A 455 -15.97 -13.26 1.96
C GLN A 455 -15.99 -13.68 0.49
N LEU A 456 -17.14 -14.18 0.02
CA LEU A 456 -17.36 -14.44 -1.41
C LEU A 456 -17.28 -13.11 -2.20
N PRO A 457 -16.89 -13.15 -3.49
CA PRO A 457 -17.04 -12.00 -4.36
C PRO A 457 -18.52 -11.58 -4.45
N PRO A 458 -18.80 -10.29 -4.64
CA PRO A 458 -20.19 -9.80 -4.71
C PRO A 458 -21.06 -10.52 -5.76
N GLU A 459 -20.44 -10.99 -6.82
CA GLU A 459 -21.06 -11.73 -7.92
C GLU A 459 -21.55 -13.13 -7.50
N GLU A 460 -20.94 -13.70 -6.46
CA GLU A 460 -21.25 -15.04 -5.89
C GLU A 460 -21.82 -14.97 -4.47
N ALA A 461 -22.05 -13.76 -3.95
CA ALA A 461 -22.48 -13.55 -2.58
C ALA A 461 -23.87 -14.15 -2.33
N ALA A 462 -23.96 -15.00 -1.31
CA ALA A 462 -25.21 -15.55 -0.81
C ALA A 462 -25.32 -15.30 0.69
N PRO A 463 -26.52 -14.93 1.22
CA PRO A 463 -26.71 -14.69 2.64
C PRO A 463 -26.34 -15.93 3.48
N GLY A 464 -25.52 -15.73 4.53
CA GLY A 464 -25.10 -16.79 5.43
C GLY A 464 -23.93 -17.64 4.94
N TYR A 465 -23.41 -17.41 3.74
CA TYR A 465 -22.30 -18.17 3.15
C TYR A 465 -21.01 -17.35 3.02
N CYS A 466 -19.89 -18.05 3.03
CA CYS A 466 -18.55 -17.54 2.76
C CYS A 466 -17.77 -18.56 1.92
N ALA A 467 -16.57 -18.19 1.48
CA ALA A 467 -15.65 -19.06 0.77
C ALA A 467 -14.69 -19.73 1.75
N ARG A 468 -14.60 -21.04 1.76
CA ARG A 468 -13.51 -21.82 2.35
C ARG A 468 -12.47 -22.07 1.26
N LEU A 469 -11.26 -21.54 1.40
CA LEU A 469 -10.23 -21.69 0.38
C LEU A 469 -9.73 -23.14 0.29
N VAL A 470 -9.72 -23.68 -0.91
CA VAL A 470 -9.09 -24.96 -1.29
C VAL A 470 -7.71 -24.69 -1.88
N ARG A 471 -7.60 -23.63 -2.67
CA ARG A 471 -6.34 -23.15 -3.25
C ARG A 471 -5.93 -21.79 -2.67
N CYS A 472 -4.65 -21.47 -2.76
CA CYS A 472 -4.15 -20.18 -2.35
C CYS A 472 -4.77 -19.07 -3.19
N LEU A 473 -5.13 -17.96 -2.55
CA LEU A 473 -5.71 -16.80 -3.21
C LEU A 473 -4.86 -15.56 -2.97
N TYR A 474 -4.84 -14.65 -3.93
CA TYR A 474 -4.14 -13.38 -3.80
C TYR A 474 -4.53 -12.66 -2.52
N GLY A 475 -3.52 -12.18 -1.77
CA GLY A 475 -3.71 -11.43 -0.53
C GLY A 475 -3.80 -12.28 0.74
N THR A 476 -3.76 -13.63 0.65
CA THR A 476 -3.44 -14.47 1.80
C THR A 476 -1.94 -14.44 2.08
N ARG A 477 -1.54 -14.49 3.33
CA ARG A 477 -0.15 -14.29 3.77
C ARG A 477 0.81 -15.40 3.32
N ASP A 478 0.31 -16.60 3.20
CA ASP A 478 1.05 -17.82 2.87
C ASP A 478 1.10 -18.12 1.37
N ALA A 479 0.24 -17.50 0.56
CA ALA A 479 0.16 -17.78 -0.86
C ALA A 479 1.52 -17.69 -1.61
N PRO A 480 2.40 -16.70 -1.37
CA PRO A 480 3.69 -16.65 -2.03
C PRO A 480 4.59 -17.85 -1.68
N LYS A 481 4.63 -18.25 -0.40
CA LYS A 481 5.42 -19.41 0.07
C LYS A 481 4.89 -20.72 -0.49
N ARG A 482 3.56 -20.87 -0.54
CA ARG A 482 2.91 -22.07 -1.09
C ARG A 482 3.14 -22.19 -2.60
N TRP A 483 3.07 -21.08 -3.29
CA TRP A 483 3.43 -21.02 -4.71
C TRP A 483 4.90 -21.44 -4.92
N GLU A 484 5.84 -20.88 -4.13
CA GLU A 484 7.26 -21.26 -4.21
C GLU A 484 7.48 -22.76 -3.98
N ALA A 485 6.79 -23.35 -2.99
CA ALA A 485 6.90 -24.77 -2.69
C ALA A 485 6.33 -25.62 -3.84
N PHE A 486 5.12 -25.32 -4.30
CA PHE A 486 4.50 -26.01 -5.44
C PHE A 486 5.36 -25.93 -6.70
N LEU A 487 5.85 -24.75 -7.04
CA LEU A 487 6.72 -24.52 -8.19
C LEU A 487 8.00 -25.36 -8.07
N ALA A 488 8.63 -25.39 -6.89
CA ALA A 488 9.85 -26.15 -6.68
C ALA A 488 9.61 -27.67 -6.88
N GLU A 489 8.50 -28.20 -6.38
CA GLU A 489 8.10 -29.60 -6.60
C GLU A 489 7.94 -29.92 -8.09
N GLN A 490 7.26 -29.04 -8.83
CA GLN A 490 7.02 -29.25 -10.26
C GLN A 490 8.32 -29.17 -11.08
N LEU A 491 9.21 -28.21 -10.78
CA LEU A 491 10.50 -28.11 -11.47
C LEU A 491 11.42 -29.28 -11.15
N VAL A 492 11.44 -29.75 -9.90
CA VAL A 492 12.20 -30.97 -9.52
C VAL A 492 11.65 -32.20 -10.24
N ALA A 493 10.33 -32.33 -10.36
CA ALA A 493 9.71 -33.40 -11.14
C ALA A 493 10.04 -33.35 -12.65
N LEU A 494 10.37 -32.15 -13.16
CA LEU A 494 10.89 -31.96 -14.53
C LEU A 494 12.39 -32.28 -14.68
N GLY A 495 13.09 -32.62 -13.59
CA GLY A 495 14.52 -32.92 -13.61
C GLY A 495 15.46 -31.78 -13.23
N PHE A 496 14.91 -30.65 -12.77
CA PHE A 496 15.72 -29.55 -12.24
C PHE A 496 16.20 -29.83 -10.82
N ALA A 497 17.44 -29.50 -10.53
CA ALA A 497 17.96 -29.38 -9.17
C ALA A 497 17.70 -27.97 -8.64
N LYS A 498 17.10 -27.85 -7.45
CA LYS A 498 16.91 -26.56 -6.75
C LYS A 498 18.24 -26.09 -6.16
N GLY A 499 18.59 -24.83 -6.33
CA GLY A 499 19.79 -24.21 -5.78
C GLY A 499 19.81 -24.21 -4.25
N ARG A 500 21.00 -24.33 -3.70
CA ARG A 500 21.27 -24.29 -2.25
C ARG A 500 21.61 -22.89 -1.77
N ALA A 501 22.37 -22.14 -2.56
CA ALA A 501 22.72 -20.75 -2.27
C ALA A 501 21.57 -19.80 -2.57
N SER A 502 20.79 -20.09 -3.63
CA SER A 502 19.59 -19.35 -3.99
C SER A 502 18.45 -20.31 -4.33
N PRO A 503 17.40 -20.38 -3.49
CA PRO A 503 16.28 -21.30 -3.72
C PRO A 503 15.44 -20.95 -4.97
N CYS A 504 15.68 -19.78 -5.57
CA CYS A 504 15.06 -19.34 -6.82
C CYS A 504 15.86 -19.72 -8.07
N CYS A 505 17.02 -20.33 -7.93
CA CYS A 505 17.84 -20.81 -9.03
C CYS A 505 17.66 -22.33 -9.21
N TYR A 506 17.56 -22.77 -10.46
CA TYR A 506 17.35 -24.17 -10.81
C TYR A 506 18.25 -24.54 -11.99
N TYR A 507 18.76 -25.77 -12.01
CA TYR A 507 19.61 -26.28 -13.06
C TYR A 507 19.21 -27.68 -13.48
N HIS A 508 18.98 -27.89 -14.78
CA HIS A 508 18.70 -29.20 -15.37
C HIS A 508 19.99 -29.78 -15.98
N ALA A 509 20.65 -30.68 -15.28
CA ALA A 509 21.99 -31.15 -15.63
C ALA A 509 22.04 -31.85 -16.99
N GLN A 510 21.04 -32.68 -17.34
CA GLN A 510 21.02 -33.43 -18.61
C GLN A 510 20.80 -32.51 -19.82
N LEU A 511 19.88 -31.54 -19.70
CA LEU A 511 19.56 -30.62 -20.77
C LEU A 511 20.42 -29.35 -20.74
N GLN A 512 21.22 -29.16 -19.68
CA GLN A 512 22.03 -27.96 -19.43
C GLN A 512 21.22 -26.66 -19.45
N VAL A 513 19.97 -26.73 -19.01
CA VAL A 513 19.09 -25.59 -18.91
C VAL A 513 19.17 -24.97 -17.50
N ARG A 514 19.39 -23.68 -17.46
CA ARG A 514 19.39 -22.87 -16.24
C ARG A 514 18.07 -22.12 -16.15
N CYS A 515 17.50 -22.06 -14.97
CA CYS A 515 16.26 -21.33 -14.73
C CYS A 515 16.37 -20.47 -13.48
N ILE A 516 15.90 -19.23 -13.55
CA ILE A 516 15.72 -18.35 -12.41
C ILE A 516 14.24 -17.99 -12.34
N VAL A 517 13.68 -18.08 -11.15
CA VAL A 517 12.27 -17.78 -10.89
C VAL A 517 12.17 -16.52 -10.06
N HIS A 518 11.39 -15.54 -10.51
CA HIS A 518 11.08 -14.32 -9.79
C HIS A 518 9.58 -14.12 -9.70
N GLY A 519 8.98 -14.59 -8.62
CA GLY A 519 7.52 -14.56 -8.44
C GLY A 519 6.80 -15.48 -9.41
N ASP A 520 6.16 -14.90 -10.42
CA ASP A 520 5.47 -15.57 -11.52
C ASP A 520 6.31 -15.68 -12.82
N ASP A 521 7.44 -14.98 -12.89
CA ASP A 521 8.33 -14.98 -14.06
C ASP A 521 9.37 -16.09 -13.99
N PHE A 522 9.51 -16.85 -15.08
CA PHE A 522 10.61 -17.80 -15.34
C PHE A 522 11.55 -17.23 -16.37
N VAL A 523 12.83 -17.18 -16.06
CA VAL A 523 13.90 -16.83 -17.01
C VAL A 523 14.79 -18.04 -17.21
N LEU A 524 14.75 -18.60 -18.39
CA LEU A 524 15.50 -19.81 -18.76
C LEU A 524 16.65 -19.48 -19.71
N SER A 525 17.74 -20.21 -19.61
CA SER A 525 18.80 -20.17 -20.61
C SER A 525 19.28 -21.58 -20.96
N GLY A 526 19.42 -21.83 -22.25
CA GLY A 526 19.81 -23.15 -22.79
C GLY A 526 19.84 -23.15 -24.32
N SER A 527 20.19 -24.31 -24.93
CA SER A 527 20.04 -24.47 -26.37
C SER A 527 18.57 -24.43 -26.78
N ALA A 528 18.27 -24.09 -28.03
CA ALA A 528 16.89 -23.98 -28.51
C ALA A 528 16.10 -25.27 -28.27
N THR A 529 16.67 -26.41 -28.63
CA THR A 529 16.03 -27.74 -28.47
C THR A 529 15.78 -28.10 -27.01
N ALA A 530 16.73 -27.79 -26.09
CA ALA A 530 16.57 -28.04 -24.67
C ALA A 530 15.48 -27.16 -24.06
N LEU A 531 15.39 -25.89 -24.46
CA LEU A 531 14.36 -24.97 -24.04
C LEU A 531 12.98 -25.43 -24.51
N ASP A 532 12.86 -25.95 -25.75
CA ASP A 532 11.59 -26.47 -26.28
C ASP A 532 11.11 -27.68 -25.47
N ALA A 533 12.02 -28.61 -25.13
CA ALA A 533 11.69 -29.77 -24.31
C ALA A 533 11.25 -29.40 -22.90
N VAL A 534 11.97 -28.45 -22.25
CA VAL A 534 11.60 -27.95 -20.92
C VAL A 534 10.27 -27.21 -20.98
N LYS A 535 10.05 -26.35 -21.96
CA LYS A 535 8.82 -25.58 -22.14
C LYS A 535 7.61 -26.51 -22.33
N ALA A 536 7.71 -27.56 -23.12
CA ALA A 536 6.66 -28.54 -23.29
C ALA A 536 6.27 -29.17 -21.93
N GLY A 537 7.24 -29.65 -21.16
CA GLY A 537 6.96 -30.20 -19.83
C GLY A 537 6.45 -29.18 -18.82
N MET A 538 6.80 -27.91 -18.96
CA MET A 538 6.26 -26.83 -18.11
C MET A 538 4.79 -26.51 -18.47
N HIS A 539 4.40 -26.56 -19.75
CA HIS A 539 3.01 -26.34 -20.16
C HIS A 539 2.04 -27.40 -19.62
N GLU A 540 2.53 -28.62 -19.39
CA GLU A 540 1.72 -29.69 -18.77
C GLU A 540 1.41 -29.41 -17.28
N ARG A 541 2.22 -28.58 -16.61
CA ARG A 541 2.18 -28.35 -15.15
C ARG A 541 1.69 -26.96 -14.77
N PHE A 542 1.92 -25.98 -15.63
CA PHE A 542 1.61 -24.59 -15.37
C PHE A 542 0.79 -23.98 -16.50
N LEU A 543 -0.09 -23.08 -16.14
CA LEU A 543 -0.74 -22.20 -17.10
C LEU A 543 0.24 -21.07 -17.45
N LEU A 544 0.94 -21.20 -18.57
CA LEU A 544 1.99 -20.25 -18.96
C LEU A 544 1.52 -19.25 -20.03
N LYS A 545 2.16 -18.09 -19.99
CA LYS A 545 2.21 -17.12 -21.05
C LYS A 545 3.66 -17.01 -21.53
N GLU A 546 3.88 -17.24 -22.82
CA GLU A 546 5.17 -17.03 -23.43
C GLU A 546 5.40 -15.54 -23.68
N LEU A 547 6.49 -14.99 -23.14
CA LEU A 547 6.90 -13.61 -23.35
C LEU A 547 7.86 -13.48 -24.52
N GLY A 548 8.59 -14.55 -24.82
CA GLY A 548 9.42 -14.70 -26.01
C GLY A 548 10.80 -15.29 -25.74
N ARG A 549 11.49 -15.63 -26.84
CA ARG A 549 12.85 -16.14 -26.87
C ARG A 549 13.78 -15.11 -27.49
N LEU A 550 14.85 -14.76 -26.79
CA LEU A 550 15.87 -13.82 -27.22
C LEU A 550 17.03 -14.59 -27.87
N GLY A 551 17.43 -14.23 -29.06
CA GLY A 551 18.54 -14.86 -29.76
C GLY A 551 18.81 -14.30 -31.15
N GLY A 552 19.74 -14.96 -31.90
CA GLY A 552 20.17 -14.57 -33.24
C GLY A 552 19.35 -15.18 -34.36
N GLY A 553 18.57 -16.23 -34.10
CA GLY A 553 17.83 -17.01 -35.10
C GLY A 553 16.66 -16.27 -35.74
N GLN A 554 16.13 -16.90 -36.80
CA GLN A 554 14.91 -16.44 -37.46
C GLN A 554 13.71 -16.70 -36.54
N GLY A 555 12.85 -15.70 -36.36
CA GLY A 555 11.71 -15.79 -35.44
C GLY A 555 12.03 -15.51 -33.96
N GLU A 556 13.32 -15.38 -33.60
CA GLU A 556 13.74 -15.00 -32.25
C GLU A 556 13.72 -13.48 -32.07
N LEU A 557 13.32 -13.04 -30.87
CA LEU A 557 13.30 -11.63 -30.51
C LEU A 557 14.74 -11.10 -30.39
N LYS A 558 14.92 -9.85 -30.79
CA LYS A 558 16.21 -9.13 -30.64
C LYS A 558 16.22 -8.27 -29.38
N GLU A 559 15.04 -8.01 -28.79
CA GLU A 559 14.88 -7.28 -27.57
C GLU A 559 13.78 -7.94 -26.72
N LEU A 560 14.01 -8.02 -25.43
CA LEU A 560 13.08 -8.58 -24.46
C LEU A 560 13.15 -7.76 -23.16
N ARG A 561 11.99 -7.46 -22.56
CA ARG A 561 11.92 -6.82 -21.27
C ARG A 561 11.71 -7.88 -20.19
N VAL A 562 12.63 -7.94 -19.23
CA VAL A 562 12.63 -8.90 -18.12
C VAL A 562 12.83 -8.14 -16.82
N LEU A 563 11.96 -8.33 -15.83
CA LEU A 563 12.04 -7.66 -14.52
C LEU A 563 12.26 -6.14 -14.63
N ASN A 564 11.58 -5.50 -15.56
CA ASN A 564 11.73 -4.08 -15.90
C ASN A 564 13.13 -3.68 -16.44
N ARG A 565 13.94 -4.62 -16.92
CA ARG A 565 15.19 -4.37 -17.62
C ARG A 565 15.03 -4.74 -19.09
N VAL A 566 15.73 -4.03 -19.94
CA VAL A 566 15.73 -4.28 -21.39
C VAL A 566 16.99 -5.06 -21.73
N ILE A 567 16.83 -6.26 -22.29
CA ILE A 567 17.91 -7.11 -22.76
C ILE A 567 17.84 -7.16 -24.28
N ARG A 568 18.97 -6.88 -24.94
CA ARG A 568 19.07 -6.94 -26.39
C ARG A 568 20.10 -7.97 -26.80
N TRP A 569 19.78 -8.78 -27.80
CA TRP A 569 20.73 -9.62 -28.46
C TRP A 569 21.41 -8.83 -29.59
N THR A 570 22.71 -8.97 -29.72
CA THR A 570 23.50 -8.43 -30.86
C THR A 570 24.53 -9.44 -31.33
N PRO A 571 25.08 -9.33 -32.55
CA PRO A 571 26.15 -10.20 -33.02
C PRO A 571 27.40 -10.18 -32.15
N ALA A 572 27.63 -9.09 -31.38
CA ALA A 572 28.78 -8.92 -30.50
C ALA A 572 28.55 -9.43 -29.07
N GLY A 573 27.28 -9.74 -28.68
CA GLY A 573 26.94 -10.14 -27.33
C GLY A 573 25.54 -9.69 -26.91
N LEU A 574 25.29 -9.69 -25.61
CA LEU A 574 24.06 -9.18 -25.04
C LEU A 574 24.26 -7.74 -24.54
N LYS A 575 23.21 -6.92 -24.62
CA LYS A 575 23.16 -5.61 -23.99
C LYS A 575 22.13 -5.64 -22.86
N TYR A 576 22.48 -5.04 -21.73
CA TYR A 576 21.65 -4.94 -20.54
C TYR A 576 21.43 -3.48 -20.18
N GLU A 577 20.19 -3.08 -20.01
CA GLU A 577 19.80 -1.71 -19.67
C GLU A 577 18.78 -1.68 -18.53
N ALA A 578 18.98 -0.76 -17.58
CA ALA A 578 18.01 -0.46 -16.52
C ALA A 578 16.72 0.16 -17.07
N ASP A 579 15.62 0.11 -16.31
CA ASP A 579 14.39 0.81 -16.66
C ASP A 579 14.60 2.35 -16.68
N PRO A 580 14.49 3.01 -17.83
CA PRO A 580 14.74 4.44 -17.96
C PRO A 580 13.71 5.31 -17.23
N ARG A 581 12.51 4.80 -16.96
CA ARG A 581 11.42 5.56 -16.30
C ARG A 581 11.81 6.13 -14.94
N HIS A 582 12.68 5.45 -14.20
CA HIS A 582 13.14 5.95 -12.89
C HIS A 582 14.00 7.19 -13.01
N ALA A 583 14.89 7.25 -14.01
CA ALA A 583 15.68 8.44 -14.31
C ALA A 583 14.78 9.61 -14.75
N GLU A 584 13.83 9.36 -15.65
CA GLU A 584 12.87 10.37 -16.12
C GLU A 584 12.05 10.97 -14.97
N ILE A 585 11.55 10.14 -14.05
CA ILE A 585 10.75 10.62 -12.92
C ILE A 585 11.61 11.48 -11.99
N LEU A 586 12.88 11.12 -11.77
CA LEU A 586 13.81 11.91 -10.97
C LEU A 586 14.07 13.27 -11.62
N VAL A 587 14.37 13.29 -12.92
CA VAL A 587 14.63 14.53 -13.66
C VAL A 587 13.40 15.45 -13.67
N ARG A 588 12.21 14.91 -13.94
CA ARG A 588 10.97 15.71 -14.00
C ARG A 588 10.47 16.16 -12.62
N GLY A 589 10.73 15.37 -11.58
CA GLY A 589 10.17 15.59 -10.23
C GLY A 589 11.03 16.44 -9.33
N VAL A 590 12.32 16.57 -9.61
CA VAL A 590 13.27 17.36 -8.79
C VAL A 590 13.43 18.74 -9.44
N ALA A 591 12.94 19.78 -8.74
CA ALA A 591 13.06 21.16 -9.21
C ALA A 591 14.53 21.58 -9.37
N GLY A 592 14.86 22.34 -10.41
CA GLY A 592 16.21 22.83 -10.69
C GLY A 592 17.11 21.82 -11.43
N ALA A 593 16.54 20.75 -11.97
CA ALA A 593 17.29 19.73 -12.70
C ALA A 593 17.47 20.03 -14.21
N GLU A 594 17.28 21.28 -14.66
CA GLU A 594 17.27 21.60 -16.09
C GLU A 594 18.68 21.55 -16.74
N ARG A 595 19.76 21.71 -15.97
CA ARG A 595 21.13 21.73 -16.49
C ARG A 595 21.88 20.47 -16.13
N ALA A 596 22.49 19.82 -17.11
CA ALA A 596 23.29 18.63 -16.91
C ALA A 596 24.55 18.90 -16.05
N LEU A 597 24.92 17.89 -15.24
CA LEU A 597 26.20 17.83 -14.55
C LEU A 597 26.96 16.59 -14.99
N SER A 598 28.27 16.65 -14.87
CA SER A 598 29.19 15.60 -15.32
C SER A 598 29.45 14.49 -14.28
N ALA A 599 29.13 14.74 -13.01
CA ALA A 599 29.31 13.77 -11.93
C ALA A 599 28.20 13.93 -10.87
N PRO A 600 27.66 12.83 -10.31
CA PRO A 600 26.54 12.89 -9.36
C PRO A 600 26.99 13.16 -7.92
N GLY A 601 28.26 12.88 -7.59
CA GLY A 601 28.76 12.88 -6.22
C GLY A 601 28.85 14.27 -5.59
N THR A 602 28.68 14.31 -4.25
CA THR A 602 28.88 15.49 -3.39
C THR A 602 29.84 15.09 -2.27
N HIS A 603 30.80 15.92 -1.94
CA HIS A 603 31.72 15.65 -0.82
C HIS A 603 30.96 15.67 0.51
N SER A 604 31.33 14.80 1.44
CA SER A 604 30.61 14.66 2.73
C SER A 604 30.64 15.95 3.55
N LYS A 605 31.72 16.74 3.46
CA LYS A 605 31.85 18.06 4.12
C LYS A 605 30.79 19.07 3.63
N ASP A 606 30.27 18.90 2.41
CA ASP A 606 29.27 19.80 1.82
C ASP A 606 27.85 19.48 2.35
N PHE A 607 27.68 18.34 3.02
CA PHE A 607 26.43 17.94 3.68
C PHE A 607 26.33 18.40 5.13
N GLU A 608 27.41 18.95 5.70
CA GLU A 608 27.49 19.23 7.13
C GLU A 608 27.56 20.73 7.37
N SER A 609 26.42 21.38 7.41
CA SER A 609 26.25 22.70 7.99
C SER A 609 25.80 22.55 9.44
N PRO A 610 26.66 22.78 10.43
CA PRO A 610 26.28 22.76 11.83
C PRO A 610 25.09 23.70 12.08
N GLY A 611 24.00 23.19 12.67
CA GLY A 611 22.84 24.03 13.01
C GLY A 611 21.78 24.15 11.92
N GLU A 612 21.94 23.54 10.74
CA GLU A 612 20.90 23.56 9.71
C GLU A 612 19.65 22.78 10.15
N ALA A 613 18.49 23.42 10.06
CA ALA A 613 17.23 22.84 10.45
C ALA A 613 16.81 21.69 9.52
N GLU A 614 16.10 20.71 10.06
CA GLU A 614 15.49 19.65 9.28
C GLU A 614 14.43 20.20 8.33
N LEU A 615 14.26 19.53 7.20
CA LEU A 615 13.25 19.88 6.23
C LEU A 615 11.84 19.70 6.79
N PRO A 616 10.89 20.58 6.43
CA PRO A 616 9.47 20.38 6.78
C PRO A 616 8.98 19.02 6.30
N ASP A 617 8.09 18.36 7.07
CA ASP A 617 7.60 16.99 6.82
C ASP A 617 7.15 16.72 5.39
N SER A 618 6.56 17.71 4.73
CA SER A 618 6.11 17.58 3.34
C SER A 618 7.27 17.42 2.36
N ILE A 619 8.31 18.24 2.53
CA ILE A 619 9.50 18.22 1.68
C ILE A 619 10.36 17.00 2.03
N ALA A 620 10.47 16.66 3.31
CA ALA A 620 11.13 15.44 3.77
C ALA A 620 10.51 14.16 3.17
N ARG A 621 9.18 14.09 3.03
CA ARG A 621 8.50 12.98 2.35
C ARG A 621 8.84 12.90 0.86
N LEU A 622 8.88 14.02 0.16
CA LEU A 622 9.30 14.07 -1.24
C LEU A 622 10.76 13.65 -1.40
N PHE A 623 11.64 14.17 -0.55
CA PHE A 623 13.05 13.76 -0.53
C PHE A 623 13.17 12.24 -0.36
N ARG A 624 12.50 11.64 0.64
CA ARG A 624 12.53 10.20 0.88
C ARG A 624 12.05 9.41 -0.35
N SER A 625 10.99 9.87 -1.00
CA SER A 625 10.45 9.24 -2.21
C SER A 625 11.47 9.24 -3.35
N PHE A 626 12.12 10.38 -3.62
CA PHE A 626 13.11 10.50 -4.67
C PHE A 626 14.43 9.81 -4.33
N ALA A 627 14.89 9.88 -3.07
CA ALA A 627 16.07 9.15 -2.61
C ALA A 627 15.89 7.63 -2.73
N ALA A 628 14.72 7.10 -2.35
CA ALA A 628 14.40 5.68 -2.52
C ALA A 628 14.37 5.27 -4.00
N ARG A 629 13.84 6.13 -4.87
CA ARG A 629 13.82 5.90 -6.34
C ARG A 629 15.23 5.93 -6.93
N ALA A 630 16.05 6.89 -6.51
CA ALA A 630 17.46 6.94 -6.90
C ALA A 630 18.23 5.69 -6.45
N ASN A 631 17.98 5.20 -5.24
CA ASN A 631 18.57 3.97 -4.72
C ASN A 631 18.14 2.74 -5.51
N TYR A 632 16.87 2.66 -5.93
CA TYR A 632 16.42 1.58 -6.80
C TYR A 632 17.12 1.63 -8.16
N LEU A 633 17.25 2.81 -8.77
CA LEU A 633 17.98 3.00 -10.02
C LEU A 633 19.47 2.64 -9.87
N ALA A 634 20.06 2.96 -8.72
CA ALA A 634 21.47 2.67 -8.44
C ALA A 634 21.80 1.18 -8.38
N LEU A 635 20.81 0.28 -8.26
CA LEU A 635 21.06 -1.18 -8.38
C LEU A 635 21.61 -1.57 -9.76
N ASP A 636 21.32 -0.77 -10.78
CA ASP A 636 21.74 -0.98 -12.15
C ASP A 636 22.73 0.11 -12.63
N ARG A 637 23.09 1.07 -11.76
CA ARG A 637 23.87 2.26 -12.08
C ARG A 637 25.00 2.46 -11.05
N PRO A 638 26.17 1.79 -11.24
CA PRO A 638 27.33 1.95 -10.35
C PRO A 638 27.78 3.40 -10.22
N ASP A 639 27.66 4.18 -11.27
CA ASP A 639 27.94 5.62 -11.30
C ASP A 639 27.07 6.44 -10.32
N LEU A 640 25.94 5.93 -9.90
CA LEU A 640 25.06 6.54 -8.91
C LEU A 640 25.26 6.01 -7.49
N SER A 641 25.97 4.88 -7.32
CA SER A 641 25.97 4.11 -6.07
C SER A 641 26.43 4.91 -4.86
N GLN A 642 27.54 5.66 -4.99
CA GLN A 642 28.09 6.49 -3.91
C GLN A 642 27.10 7.63 -3.55
N ALA A 643 26.64 8.38 -4.55
CA ALA A 643 25.77 9.53 -4.34
C ALA A 643 24.43 9.13 -3.72
N THR A 644 23.82 8.04 -4.20
CA THR A 644 22.53 7.57 -3.67
C THR A 644 22.64 6.96 -2.28
N LYS A 645 23.77 6.29 -1.97
CA LYS A 645 24.06 5.83 -0.62
C LYS A 645 24.05 7.01 0.37
N GLU A 646 24.69 8.12 0.02
CA GLU A 646 24.69 9.31 0.87
C GLU A 646 23.28 9.90 1.04
N LEU A 647 22.49 10.01 -0.04
CA LEU A 647 21.09 10.45 0.07
C LEU A 647 20.27 9.55 1.01
N CYS A 648 20.43 8.22 0.89
CA CYS A 648 19.68 7.27 1.72
C CYS A 648 20.04 7.36 3.20
N ARG A 649 21.26 7.69 3.56
CA ARG A 649 21.68 7.89 4.95
C ARG A 649 20.97 9.05 5.63
N ARG A 650 20.50 10.04 4.87
CA ARG A 650 19.82 11.23 5.35
C ARG A 650 18.30 11.13 5.37
N MET A 651 17.72 10.01 4.93
CA MET A 651 16.26 9.86 4.82
C MET A 651 15.51 9.98 6.15
N SER A 652 16.14 9.72 7.29
CA SER A 652 15.50 9.87 8.61
C SER A 652 15.24 11.33 8.96
N ALA A 653 16.24 12.20 8.75
CA ALA A 653 16.23 13.62 9.11
C ALA A 653 16.89 14.45 8.00
N PRO A 654 16.25 14.64 6.83
CA PRO A 654 16.86 15.34 5.70
C PRO A 654 16.87 16.85 5.93
N ARG A 655 17.91 17.51 5.43
CA ARG A 655 18.17 18.94 5.51
C ARG A 655 18.21 19.60 4.13
N ALA A 656 18.39 20.93 4.06
CA ALA A 656 18.42 21.63 2.77
C ALA A 656 19.62 21.21 1.90
N ALA A 657 20.79 20.97 2.50
CA ALA A 657 21.96 20.44 1.80
C ALA A 657 21.67 19.08 1.10
N ASP A 658 20.83 18.24 1.68
CA ASP A 658 20.44 16.95 1.09
C ASP A 658 19.56 17.13 -0.16
N LEU A 659 18.74 18.19 -0.22
CA LEU A 659 18.01 18.55 -1.44
C LEU A 659 18.97 18.99 -2.56
N VAL A 660 20.01 19.73 -2.21
CA VAL A 660 21.04 20.15 -3.19
C VAL A 660 21.76 18.92 -3.75
N ALA A 661 22.08 17.94 -2.90
CA ALA A 661 22.68 16.69 -3.33
C ALA A 661 21.72 15.85 -4.21
N LEU A 662 20.43 15.78 -3.87
CA LEU A 662 19.41 15.13 -4.68
C LEU A 662 19.27 15.81 -6.05
N MET A 663 19.23 17.15 -6.09
CA MET A 663 19.20 17.94 -7.32
C MET A 663 20.45 17.66 -8.18
N ARG A 664 21.64 17.50 -7.56
CA ARG A 664 22.88 17.15 -8.26
C ARG A 664 22.78 15.79 -8.95
N VAL A 665 22.20 14.78 -8.28
CA VAL A 665 21.92 13.47 -8.88
C VAL A 665 20.92 13.59 -10.04
N ALA A 666 19.85 14.36 -9.90
CA ALA A 666 18.88 14.58 -10.95
C ALA A 666 19.52 15.30 -12.17
N ARG A 667 20.37 16.31 -11.92
CA ARG A 667 21.13 17.02 -12.98
C ARG A 667 22.14 16.12 -13.68
N TYR A 668 22.78 15.21 -12.97
CA TYR A 668 23.63 14.19 -13.60
C TYR A 668 22.82 13.31 -14.56
N LEU A 669 21.61 12.90 -14.15
CA LEU A 669 20.72 12.07 -14.98
C LEU A 669 20.22 12.83 -16.23
N VAL A 670 20.19 14.16 -16.26
CA VAL A 670 19.93 14.93 -17.48
C VAL A 670 21.00 14.67 -18.53
N GLY A 671 22.28 14.62 -18.12
CA GLY A 671 23.43 14.40 -19.02
C GLY A 671 23.70 12.92 -19.31
N ALA A 672 23.29 12.02 -18.40
CA ALA A 672 23.51 10.58 -18.49
C ALA A 672 22.24 9.80 -18.11
N PRO A 673 21.14 9.95 -18.85
CA PRO A 673 19.84 9.33 -18.51
C PRO A 673 19.87 7.82 -18.60
N ARG A 674 20.72 7.26 -19.45
CA ARG A 674 20.84 5.84 -19.74
C ARG A 674 22.29 5.36 -19.55
N VAL A 675 22.42 4.11 -19.11
CA VAL A 675 23.68 3.35 -19.16
C VAL A 675 23.31 1.96 -19.62
N VAL A 676 23.91 1.53 -20.72
CA VAL A 676 23.74 0.21 -21.30
C VAL A 676 25.03 -0.57 -21.10
N TYR A 677 24.95 -1.72 -20.47
CA TYR A 677 26.10 -2.60 -20.27
C TYR A 677 26.22 -3.61 -21.40
N GLU A 678 27.44 -3.83 -21.89
CA GLU A 678 27.73 -4.83 -22.88
C GLU A 678 28.23 -6.11 -22.24
N TYR A 679 27.64 -7.21 -22.63
CA TYR A 679 28.06 -8.57 -22.27
C TYR A 679 28.54 -9.26 -23.56
N PRO A 680 29.80 -8.95 -24.00
CA PRO A 680 30.36 -9.52 -25.21
C PRO A 680 30.46 -11.04 -25.08
N TRP A 681 30.36 -11.73 -26.22
CA TRP A 681 30.64 -13.18 -26.23
C TRP A 681 32.06 -13.45 -25.70
N GLN A 682 32.20 -14.30 -24.70
CA GLN A 682 33.46 -14.59 -24.05
C GLN A 682 33.55 -16.05 -23.61
N ARG A 683 34.76 -16.48 -23.27
CA ARG A 683 35.00 -17.74 -22.57
C ARG A 683 35.79 -17.43 -21.31
N SER A 684 35.10 -17.24 -20.21
CA SER A 684 35.72 -16.93 -18.93
C SER A 684 35.23 -17.88 -17.83
N THR A 685 36.15 -18.28 -16.97
CA THR A 685 35.83 -19.00 -15.73
C THR A 685 36.20 -18.20 -14.50
N VAL A 686 36.59 -16.94 -14.67
CA VAL A 686 37.05 -16.08 -13.59
C VAL A 686 35.96 -15.15 -13.13
N LEU A 687 35.70 -15.17 -11.83
CA LEU A 687 34.84 -14.26 -11.12
C LEU A 687 35.68 -13.27 -10.32
N ARG A 688 35.77 -12.05 -10.77
CA ARG A 688 36.65 -11.02 -10.24
C ARG A 688 35.87 -9.97 -9.44
N ALA A 689 36.29 -9.69 -8.21
CA ALA A 689 35.77 -8.56 -7.44
C ALA A 689 36.86 -7.52 -7.23
N PHE A 690 36.54 -6.25 -7.44
CA PHE A 690 37.35 -5.09 -7.08
C PHE A 690 36.89 -4.55 -5.75
N SER A 691 37.84 -4.05 -4.93
CA SER A 691 37.61 -3.60 -3.58
C SER A 691 38.29 -2.27 -3.33
N ASP A 692 37.59 -1.30 -2.74
CA ASP A 692 38.10 -0.03 -2.28
C ASP A 692 37.40 0.42 -0.99
N SER A 693 38.06 1.28 -0.22
CA SER A 693 37.45 1.95 0.92
C SER A 693 37.90 3.40 1.03
N ASP A 694 36.97 4.31 1.28
CA ASP A 694 37.32 5.61 1.84
C ASP A 694 37.74 5.44 3.32
N PHE A 695 38.71 6.18 3.78
CA PHE A 695 39.07 6.20 5.21
C PHE A 695 38.37 7.33 5.94
N ALA A 696 37.46 6.98 6.87
CA ALA A 696 36.68 7.91 7.69
C ALA A 696 35.96 8.99 6.87
N GLY A 697 35.49 8.64 5.66
CA GLY A 697 34.91 9.58 4.70
C GLY A 697 33.63 10.26 5.15
N CYS A 698 32.90 9.68 6.12
CA CYS A 698 31.80 10.36 6.77
C CYS A 698 32.33 11.24 7.93
N VAL A 699 32.27 12.56 7.76
CA VAL A 699 32.79 13.51 8.76
C VAL A 699 32.03 13.39 10.08
N ALA A 700 30.68 13.23 10.05
CA ALA A 700 29.84 13.16 11.25
C ALA A 700 30.06 11.88 12.06
N THR A 701 30.15 10.73 11.41
CA THR A 701 30.22 9.44 12.10
C THR A 701 31.61 8.82 12.10
N ARG A 702 32.54 9.36 11.32
CA ARG A 702 33.91 8.84 11.07
C ARG A 702 33.90 7.40 10.56
N LEU A 703 32.77 6.94 10.04
CA LEU A 703 32.64 5.62 9.41
C LEU A 703 33.14 5.67 7.98
N SER A 704 33.79 4.59 7.56
CA SER A 704 34.27 4.39 6.20
C SER A 704 33.20 3.79 5.29
N THR A 705 33.36 3.95 3.98
CA THR A 705 32.57 3.30 2.95
C THR A 705 33.36 2.13 2.37
N SER A 706 32.73 0.96 2.27
CA SER A 706 33.24 -0.13 1.44
C SER A 706 32.55 -0.11 0.09
N GLY A 707 33.30 0.03 -0.98
CA GLY A 707 32.87 -0.05 -2.36
C GLY A 707 33.44 -1.24 -3.08
N GLY A 708 32.75 -1.69 -4.11
CA GLY A 708 33.25 -2.73 -4.95
C GLY A 708 32.38 -3.05 -6.16
N ALA A 709 32.97 -3.79 -7.09
CA ALA A 709 32.29 -4.32 -8.27
C ALA A 709 32.75 -5.76 -8.54
N ALA A 710 31.82 -6.64 -8.85
CA ALA A 710 32.07 -8.03 -9.20
C ALA A 710 31.71 -8.28 -10.67
N LEU A 711 32.65 -8.89 -11.40
CA LEU A 711 32.56 -9.19 -12.81
C LEU A 711 32.82 -10.68 -13.07
N HIS A 712 32.07 -11.28 -13.99
CA HIS A 712 32.43 -12.55 -14.62
C HIS A 712 33.12 -12.25 -15.96
N GLY A 713 34.41 -12.46 -16.01
CA GLY A 713 35.22 -12.00 -17.15
C GLY A 713 35.07 -10.49 -17.38
N ALA A 714 34.41 -10.11 -18.47
CA ALA A 714 34.11 -8.71 -18.83
C ALA A 714 32.74 -8.22 -18.35
N HIS A 715 31.88 -9.10 -17.83
CA HIS A 715 30.48 -8.81 -17.54
C HIS A 715 30.27 -8.34 -16.10
N LEU A 716 29.76 -7.14 -15.91
CA LEU A 716 29.39 -6.62 -14.60
C LEU A 716 28.17 -7.37 -14.03
N LEU A 717 28.36 -8.04 -12.89
CA LEU A 717 27.29 -8.78 -12.20
C LEU A 717 26.72 -8.00 -11.03
N LYS A 718 27.56 -7.38 -10.21
CA LYS A 718 27.18 -6.69 -8.98
C LYS A 718 28.10 -5.52 -8.71
N HIS A 719 27.57 -4.50 -8.08
CA HIS A 719 28.36 -3.43 -7.46
C HIS A 719 27.69 -3.01 -6.15
N TRP A 720 28.45 -2.37 -5.29
CA TRP A 720 27.94 -1.91 -3.99
C TRP A 720 28.69 -0.71 -3.48
N ALA A 721 28.01 0.13 -2.72
CA ALA A 721 28.53 1.19 -1.87
C ALA A 721 27.88 1.05 -0.49
N SER A 722 28.61 0.71 0.54
CA SER A 722 28.05 0.44 1.86
C SER A 722 28.88 1.06 2.98
N THR A 723 28.22 1.71 3.94
CA THR A 723 28.88 2.26 5.12
C THR A 723 29.34 1.11 6.04
N GLN A 724 30.59 1.14 6.47
CA GLN A 724 31.11 0.19 7.45
C GLN A 724 30.44 0.38 8.81
N LYS A 725 30.27 -0.71 9.54
CA LYS A 725 29.57 -0.69 10.85
C LYS A 725 30.44 -0.22 12.01
N LYS A 726 31.75 -0.18 11.82
CA LYS A 726 32.75 0.17 12.86
C LYS A 726 33.68 1.28 12.35
N ILE A 727 34.11 2.13 13.25
CA ILE A 727 35.19 3.08 12.99
C ILE A 727 36.49 2.31 12.92
N THR A 728 37.28 2.56 11.89
CA THR A 728 38.60 1.98 11.68
C THR A 728 39.70 2.96 12.11
N LEU A 729 40.77 2.44 12.66
CA LEU A 729 41.86 3.28 13.19
C LEU A 729 42.94 3.60 12.15
N SER A 730 42.88 2.95 11.00
CA SER A 730 43.81 3.21 9.89
C SER A 730 43.11 2.95 8.54
N SER A 731 43.68 3.54 7.47
CA SER A 731 43.21 3.28 6.10
C SER A 731 43.35 1.79 5.75
N GLY A 732 44.41 1.12 6.19
CA GLY A 732 44.60 -0.31 5.96
C GLY A 732 43.53 -1.20 6.60
N GLU A 733 42.94 -0.78 7.72
CA GLU A 733 41.80 -1.48 8.34
C GLU A 733 40.50 -1.22 7.60
N ALA A 734 40.27 0.02 7.14
CA ALA A 734 39.12 0.34 6.31
C ALA A 734 39.16 -0.47 5.02
N GLU A 735 40.30 -0.56 4.37
CA GLU A 735 40.56 -1.38 3.19
C GLU A 735 40.35 -2.87 3.46
N LEU A 736 40.84 -3.39 4.60
CA LEU A 736 40.59 -4.76 5.00
C LEU A 736 39.06 -5.03 5.12
N GLY A 737 38.32 -4.08 5.69
CA GLY A 737 36.86 -4.16 5.77
C GLY A 737 36.19 -4.26 4.39
N ALA A 738 36.69 -3.52 3.40
CA ALA A 738 36.23 -3.60 2.02
C ALA A 738 36.63 -4.92 1.34
N VAL A 739 37.85 -5.40 1.56
CA VAL A 739 38.32 -6.71 1.05
C VAL A 739 37.47 -7.84 1.62
N VAL A 740 37.20 -7.88 2.93
CA VAL A 740 36.32 -8.86 3.58
C VAL A 740 34.93 -8.87 2.94
N LYS A 741 34.38 -7.68 2.67
CA LYS A 741 33.08 -7.54 1.97
C LYS A 741 33.16 -8.11 0.55
N SER A 742 34.20 -7.81 -0.20
CA SER A 742 34.42 -8.31 -1.57
C SER A 742 34.58 -9.83 -1.63
N PHE A 743 35.30 -10.43 -0.66
CA PHE A 743 35.37 -11.88 -0.51
C PHE A 743 33.98 -12.48 -0.28
N SER A 744 33.19 -11.90 0.61
CA SER A 744 31.82 -12.35 0.88
C SER A 744 30.94 -12.31 -0.37
N GLU A 745 31.01 -11.25 -1.15
CA GLU A 745 30.20 -11.07 -2.35
C GLU A 745 30.65 -12.03 -3.48
N VAL A 746 31.95 -12.19 -3.71
CA VAL A 746 32.43 -13.05 -4.79
C VAL A 746 32.21 -14.54 -4.50
N LEU A 747 32.32 -14.96 -3.23
CA LEU A 747 32.03 -16.34 -2.82
C LEU A 747 30.54 -16.64 -2.86
N GLY A 748 29.70 -15.64 -2.53
CA GLY A 748 28.25 -15.72 -2.70
C GLY A 748 27.87 -15.93 -4.17
N LEU A 749 28.45 -15.13 -5.07
CA LEU A 749 28.25 -15.29 -6.52
C LEU A 749 28.77 -16.64 -7.05
N GLN A 750 29.93 -17.13 -6.56
CA GLN A 750 30.42 -18.45 -6.88
C GLN A 750 29.43 -19.55 -6.48
N SER A 751 28.84 -19.42 -5.29
CA SER A 751 27.84 -20.37 -4.80
C SER A 751 26.57 -20.37 -5.68
N VAL A 752 26.11 -19.20 -6.13
CA VAL A 752 25.00 -19.11 -7.09
C VAL A 752 25.40 -19.67 -8.47
N ALA A 753 26.63 -19.47 -8.90
CA ALA A 753 27.13 -20.09 -10.15
C ALA A 753 27.08 -21.62 -10.08
N ARG A 754 27.46 -22.23 -8.94
CA ARG A 754 27.33 -23.67 -8.70
C ARG A 754 25.86 -24.12 -8.74
N ASP A 755 24.95 -23.36 -8.18
CA ASP A 755 23.50 -23.64 -8.30
C ASP A 755 23.03 -23.63 -9.77
N LEU A 756 23.67 -22.87 -10.65
CA LEU A 756 23.45 -22.84 -12.09
C LEU A 756 24.37 -23.79 -12.89
N GLY A 757 25.04 -24.72 -12.23
CA GLY A 757 25.82 -25.77 -12.86
C GLY A 757 27.20 -25.34 -13.37
N VAL A 758 27.77 -24.23 -12.86
CA VAL A 758 29.07 -23.72 -13.32
C VAL A 758 30.00 -23.47 -12.14
N GLU A 759 31.26 -23.96 -12.27
CA GLU A 759 32.31 -23.65 -11.30
C GLU A 759 33.15 -22.46 -11.80
N LEU A 760 33.11 -21.36 -11.04
CA LEU A 760 33.87 -20.15 -11.31
C LEU A 760 35.01 -19.98 -10.28
N ARG A 761 36.15 -19.47 -10.74
CA ARG A 761 37.31 -19.19 -9.88
C ARG A 761 37.23 -17.79 -9.33
N PRO A 762 37.05 -17.61 -7.99
CA PRO A 762 36.93 -16.30 -7.38
C PRO A 762 38.31 -15.65 -7.23
N GLU A 763 38.36 -14.36 -7.56
CA GLU A 763 39.54 -13.50 -7.39
C GLU A 763 39.10 -12.16 -6.82
N VAL A 764 39.88 -11.62 -5.87
CA VAL A 764 39.65 -10.27 -5.30
C VAL A 764 40.85 -9.39 -5.65
N HIS A 765 40.59 -8.17 -6.07
CA HIS A 765 41.59 -7.17 -6.44
C HIS A 765 41.45 -5.97 -5.50
N ALA A 766 42.55 -5.59 -4.84
CA ALA A 766 42.60 -4.44 -3.94
C ALA A 766 43.87 -3.62 -4.21
N ASP A 767 43.80 -2.33 -3.96
CA ASP A 767 44.97 -1.44 -4.15
C ASP A 767 45.74 -1.17 -2.85
N SER A 768 45.26 -1.62 -1.70
CA SER A 768 45.88 -1.45 -0.41
C SER A 768 46.91 -2.58 -0.13
N SER A 769 48.21 -2.25 -0.21
CA SER A 769 49.27 -3.22 0.17
C SER A 769 49.18 -3.59 1.66
N ALA A 770 48.66 -2.72 2.52
CA ALA A 770 48.47 -3.00 3.94
C ALA A 770 47.38 -4.07 4.15
N ALA A 771 46.22 -3.91 3.51
CA ALA A 771 45.14 -4.89 3.56
C ALA A 771 45.56 -6.25 2.98
N ILE A 772 46.24 -6.25 1.83
CA ILE A 772 46.78 -7.47 1.20
C ILE A 772 47.77 -8.16 2.15
N GLY A 773 48.67 -7.38 2.80
CA GLY A 773 49.63 -7.92 3.77
C GLY A 773 48.96 -8.55 5.00
N ILE A 774 47.82 -8.00 5.45
CA ILE A 774 47.03 -8.59 6.53
C ILE A 774 46.37 -9.89 6.08
N CYS A 775 45.85 -9.97 4.87
CA CYS A 775 45.18 -11.15 4.35
C CYS A 775 46.16 -12.31 4.07
N ASN A 776 47.41 -12.02 3.69
CA ASN A 776 48.43 -13.03 3.37
C ASN A 776 49.15 -13.62 4.59
N ARG A 777 49.10 -12.97 5.75
CA ARG A 777 49.70 -13.51 6.96
C ARG A 777 48.79 -14.45 7.72
N CYS A 778 49.32 -15.09 8.76
CA CYS A 778 48.50 -15.86 9.69
C CYS A 778 48.24 -15.04 10.99
N GLY A 779 46.99 -14.98 11.42
CA GLY A 779 46.61 -14.31 12.67
C GLY A 779 46.60 -12.78 12.65
N ILE A 780 46.44 -12.18 13.83
CA ILE A 780 46.13 -10.75 14.01
C ILE A 780 47.35 -9.86 13.68
N GLY A 781 48.55 -10.31 13.94
CA GLY A 781 49.80 -9.56 13.79
C GLY A 781 49.85 -8.33 14.72
N LYS A 782 50.28 -7.18 14.18
CA LYS A 782 50.35 -5.91 14.94
C LYS A 782 49.01 -5.24 15.23
N VAL A 783 47.91 -5.61 14.50
CA VAL A 783 46.60 -4.96 14.61
C VAL A 783 45.72 -5.75 15.58
N ARG A 784 46.00 -5.63 16.87
CA ARG A 784 45.46 -6.49 17.94
C ARG A 784 43.97 -6.28 18.22
N HIS A 785 43.39 -5.15 17.81
CA HIS A 785 41.96 -4.80 18.03
C HIS A 785 41.02 -5.31 16.91
N LEU A 786 41.57 -5.93 15.86
CA LEU A 786 40.73 -6.50 14.81
C LEU A 786 39.86 -7.63 15.35
N ALA A 787 38.62 -7.64 14.96
CA ALA A 787 37.71 -8.76 15.25
C ALA A 787 38.19 -10.01 14.49
N VAL A 788 38.25 -11.16 15.17
CA VAL A 788 38.60 -12.45 14.55
C VAL A 788 37.71 -12.75 13.34
N ALA A 789 36.45 -12.31 13.39
CA ALA A 789 35.50 -12.42 12.28
C ALA A 789 35.95 -11.71 10.98
N GLN A 790 36.95 -10.86 10.97
CA GLN A 790 37.52 -10.26 9.76
C GLN A 790 38.67 -11.07 9.17
N LEU A 791 39.21 -12.01 9.92
CA LEU A 791 40.42 -12.75 9.53
C LEU A 791 40.13 -14.06 8.78
N TRP A 792 38.86 -14.46 8.63
CA TRP A 792 38.49 -15.67 7.89
C TRP A 792 39.01 -15.66 6.45
N VAL A 793 39.17 -14.47 5.86
CA VAL A 793 39.74 -14.30 4.50
C VAL A 793 41.16 -14.85 4.38
N GLN A 794 41.96 -14.91 5.48
CA GLN A 794 43.30 -15.46 5.49
C GLN A 794 43.31 -16.94 5.12
N ASP A 795 42.30 -17.69 5.55
CA ASP A 795 42.18 -19.13 5.24
C ASP A 795 41.83 -19.35 3.76
N PHE A 796 41.00 -18.53 3.17
CA PHE A 796 40.64 -18.59 1.75
C PHE A 796 41.83 -18.21 0.85
N VAL A 797 42.62 -17.23 1.26
CA VAL A 797 43.85 -16.85 0.53
C VAL A 797 44.91 -17.96 0.64
N ARG A 798 45.15 -18.50 1.83
CA ARG A 798 46.13 -19.55 2.08
C ARG A 798 45.77 -20.85 1.36
N SER A 799 44.51 -21.27 1.40
CA SER A 799 44.04 -22.44 0.69
C SER A 799 43.92 -22.24 -0.83
N LYS A 800 44.16 -21.03 -1.30
CA LYS A 800 43.97 -20.63 -2.71
C LYS A 800 42.53 -20.81 -3.20
N ALA A 801 41.56 -20.94 -2.29
CA ALA A 801 40.13 -21.03 -2.64
C ALA A 801 39.59 -19.71 -3.22
N CYS A 802 40.19 -18.59 -2.84
CA CYS A 802 40.02 -17.30 -3.48
C CYS A 802 41.35 -16.57 -3.56
N ARG A 803 41.72 -16.10 -4.74
CA ARG A 803 42.98 -15.39 -4.95
C ARG A 803 42.84 -13.92 -4.62
N LEU A 804 43.91 -13.32 -4.04
CA LEU A 804 43.95 -11.88 -3.76
C LEU A 804 45.08 -11.24 -4.56
N HIS A 805 44.76 -10.26 -5.38
CA HIS A 805 45.65 -9.57 -6.28
C HIS A 805 45.78 -8.10 -5.95
N LYS A 806 46.96 -7.55 -6.22
CA LYS A 806 47.19 -6.10 -6.21
C LYS A 806 46.71 -5.49 -7.53
N VAL A 807 45.98 -4.37 -7.46
CA VAL A 807 45.64 -3.51 -8.58
C VAL A 807 46.19 -2.11 -8.32
N LEU A 808 46.47 -1.36 -9.38
CA LEU A 808 46.81 0.04 -9.25
C LEU A 808 45.55 0.86 -8.86
N GLY A 809 45.69 1.83 -7.95
CA GLY A 809 44.54 2.65 -7.54
C GLY A 809 43.85 3.36 -8.71
N THR A 810 44.65 3.88 -9.67
CA THR A 810 44.12 4.50 -10.89
C THR A 810 43.34 3.54 -11.81
N GLU A 811 43.47 2.23 -11.59
CA GLU A 811 42.79 1.19 -12.36
C GLU A 811 41.67 0.49 -11.59
N ASN A 812 41.51 0.83 -10.30
CA ASN A 812 40.53 0.21 -9.44
C ASN A 812 39.12 0.82 -9.65
N PRO A 813 38.19 0.16 -10.36
CA PRO A 813 36.86 0.72 -10.61
C PRO A 813 36.01 0.84 -9.34
N ALA A 814 36.45 0.25 -8.22
CA ALA A 814 35.73 0.33 -6.94
C ALA A 814 35.74 1.75 -6.35
N ASP A 815 36.68 2.62 -6.74
CA ASP A 815 36.72 4.03 -6.38
C ASP A 815 35.43 4.77 -6.73
N LEU A 816 34.77 4.37 -7.83
CA LEU A 816 33.48 4.93 -8.25
C LEU A 816 32.37 4.76 -7.19
N MET A 817 32.46 3.74 -6.34
CA MET A 817 31.47 3.43 -5.32
C MET A 817 31.84 3.98 -3.92
N THR A 818 33.03 4.56 -3.75
CA THR A 818 33.51 5.04 -2.43
C THR A 818 33.65 6.54 -2.35
N LYS A 819 34.01 7.19 -3.43
CA LYS A 819 34.41 8.61 -3.47
C LYS A 819 33.57 9.40 -4.50
N PRO A 820 33.29 10.69 -4.25
CA PRO A 820 32.87 11.60 -5.31
C PRO A 820 34.10 11.92 -6.18
N LEU A 821 34.07 11.48 -7.42
CA LEU A 821 35.21 11.62 -8.34
C LEU A 821 35.04 12.81 -9.29
N PRO A 822 36.16 13.47 -9.69
CA PRO A 822 36.16 14.36 -10.84
C PRO A 822 35.73 13.64 -12.12
N ARG A 823 35.22 14.40 -13.11
CA ARG A 823 34.66 13.83 -14.35
C ARG A 823 35.60 12.82 -15.04
N ALA A 824 36.85 13.16 -15.22
CA ALA A 824 37.79 12.33 -15.96
C ALA A 824 38.02 10.96 -15.29
N GLU A 825 38.20 10.95 -13.97
CA GLU A 825 38.35 9.73 -13.19
C GLU A 825 37.05 8.93 -13.13
N HIS A 826 35.92 9.63 -12.94
CA HIS A 826 34.59 9.03 -12.96
C HIS A 826 34.34 8.30 -14.27
N ASP A 827 34.54 8.96 -15.43
CA ASP A 827 34.31 8.39 -16.75
C ASP A 827 35.31 7.25 -17.02
N ALA A 828 36.57 7.35 -16.58
CA ALA A 828 37.57 6.31 -16.73
C ALA A 828 37.22 5.03 -15.92
N HIS A 829 36.80 5.17 -14.67
CA HIS A 829 36.39 4.04 -13.85
C HIS A 829 35.09 3.41 -14.32
N LEU A 830 34.14 4.24 -14.77
CA LEU A 830 32.89 3.75 -15.39
C LEU A 830 33.19 2.94 -16.66
N ALA A 831 34.09 3.41 -17.50
CA ALA A 831 34.48 2.70 -18.73
C ALA A 831 35.06 1.30 -18.45
N ARG A 832 35.76 1.11 -17.32
CA ARG A 832 36.26 -0.22 -16.92
C ARG A 832 35.18 -1.23 -16.58
N LEU A 833 33.99 -0.75 -16.20
CA LEU A 833 32.81 -1.57 -15.98
C LEU A 833 32.05 -1.88 -17.26
N ARG A 834 32.57 -1.45 -18.41
CA ARG A 834 32.09 -1.73 -19.75
C ARG A 834 30.65 -1.30 -20.06
N PRO A 835 30.26 -0.05 -19.80
CA PRO A 835 29.09 0.51 -20.46
C PRO A 835 29.35 0.73 -21.96
N SER A 836 28.34 0.62 -22.81
CA SER A 836 28.40 0.95 -24.21
C SER A 836 28.67 2.44 -24.40
N PRO A 837 29.80 2.88 -24.99
CA PRO A 837 30.11 4.30 -25.14
C PRO A 837 29.12 5.08 -26.02
N ALA A 838 28.56 4.39 -26.99
CA ALA A 838 27.63 4.99 -27.97
C ALA A 838 26.23 5.28 -27.40
N GLU A 839 25.81 4.58 -26.35
CA GLU A 839 24.46 4.66 -25.82
C GLU A 839 24.35 5.44 -24.49
N VAL A 840 25.46 5.81 -23.89
CA VAL A 840 25.49 6.65 -22.66
C VAL A 840 24.91 8.06 -22.94
N ARG A 841 24.94 8.52 -24.18
CA ARG A 841 24.54 9.88 -24.61
C ARG A 841 23.38 9.94 -25.61
N ALA A 842 22.79 8.85 -26.03
CA ALA A 842 21.73 8.87 -27.04
C ALA A 842 20.42 9.44 -26.47
N HIS A 843 20.00 10.58 -27.01
CA HIS A 843 18.76 11.30 -26.64
C HIS A 843 17.46 10.66 -27.12
N THR A 844 17.49 9.48 -27.71
CA THR A 844 16.28 8.82 -28.21
C THR A 844 15.88 7.67 -27.29
N ALA A 845 15.24 8.02 -26.17
CA ALA A 845 14.26 7.10 -25.62
C ALA A 845 13.08 7.04 -26.61
N PRO A 846 12.48 5.88 -26.89
CA PRO A 846 11.20 5.86 -27.55
C PRO A 846 10.25 6.79 -26.79
N PRO A 847 9.40 7.60 -27.46
CA PRO A 847 8.54 8.52 -26.77
C PRO A 847 7.78 7.75 -25.70
N ALA A 848 7.92 8.20 -24.45
CA ALA A 848 7.06 7.73 -23.39
C ALA A 848 5.63 7.88 -23.89
N PRO A 849 4.73 6.92 -23.66
CA PRO A 849 3.33 7.12 -23.99
C PRO A 849 2.93 8.47 -23.42
N ALA A 850 2.35 9.32 -24.27
CA ALA A 850 2.03 10.69 -23.94
C ALA A 850 1.38 10.74 -22.55
N PRO A 851 1.75 11.70 -21.70
CA PRO A 851 1.06 11.86 -20.44
C PRO A 851 -0.41 12.06 -20.78
N VAL A 852 -1.25 11.16 -20.35
CA VAL A 852 -2.69 11.33 -20.39
C VAL A 852 -2.95 12.54 -19.50
N HIS A 853 -3.11 13.70 -20.14
CA HIS A 853 -3.72 14.83 -19.45
C HIS A 853 -5.14 14.39 -19.13
N PRO A 854 -5.57 14.39 -17.89
CA PRO A 854 -6.98 14.24 -17.60
C PRO A 854 -7.71 15.46 -18.14
N PRO A 855 -8.93 15.29 -18.67
CA PRO A 855 -9.80 16.39 -19.02
C PRO A 855 -10.18 17.21 -17.79
#